data_99d0c7901233ae3ca893c367027685f1
#
_entry.id   99d0c7901233ae3ca893c367027685f1
#
_cell.length_a   1.000
_cell.length_b   1.000
_cell.length_c   1.000
_cell.angle_alpha   90.00
_cell.angle_beta   90.00
_cell.angle_gamma   90.00
#
_symmetry.space_group_name_H-M   'P 1'
#
loop_
_entity.id
_entity.type
_entity.pdbx_description
1 polymer ?
#
loop_
_entity_poly.entity_id
_entity_poly.type
_entity_poly.pdbx_seq_one_letter_code
_entity_poly.pdbx_strand_id
1 'polypeptide(L)'
;MKKYLLLAGLLFLSAACFCQTKSTVRFDISVKHQRITGFGGFVCSPQFGYGHMSESEIKKVWGASSTLGCNIMRLYLPVGEGSWGQSLSAAKLAKKQGAILFASPWGQPKEWKTNNSIDAKNDAGEVGSLKKENWPDYAAYLEKYVQYLRKNGVELDAISIQNEPDWTPTYAGCKWTTAEMAEFVKTYGRQISCKIITPESIGCSDGYVNALNKSDVLDCFDIYGGHQYAGLGSAYKNLAKKGKEIWMTEYLINWNENQPTTRNFDFSKDFFDFFRAINTCMLSDFNAWIHYASKRFYGMLGDGQYGTTNSTITKRGYIMAHFAKFVTGMTRIDANLGGLEGSAYLSQTGDTIVAVMANATDNVIDMTIDLPFYTQQGELRTTGKSLNFRKTALTYETEVCRPVVSVAAQSVVTVQFVKSRDRQVSNMTGSTSYFDRKRLDDMITTKSTFGSAYKMSGKTGKKFDSDNSLISTRKNLNYGYIALDDTYTQLVIHINKVTTTGSLTAGKPTLYYVNAKGELGTHEYARLDLSRAENFDVVFDLSTATLTDGCIGLLSLTCDNTQSHLTINFGDVYLTNGNALYAGTLSGEYVGDDSYVLEYSSDPACTSIDMTAVTNLPVSLPWLQNSNRVVYVSPDCVLNGSNVVKDGVCASLVLNEDWGVFRPITAFTATEASYTCKVDGQHIIQLPFLASIPEGVVAYALGDDMQPVALTEVPVNQPVLIEAQGEVTFHGSGEVSFVACPLSDDVLPIATPTSIASIQQNAATKGRYYNLRGMRVGNATHGLIIHNGHKLLVK
;
A
#
# COMPACT_ATOMS: atom_id res chain seq x y z
N MET A 1 68.62 5.57 -16.62
CA MET A 1 68.03 5.30 -15.28
C MET A 1 66.65 5.90 -15.24
N LYS A 2 65.59 5.09 -15.53
CA LYS A 2 64.21 5.53 -15.56
C LYS A 2 63.56 5.00 -14.28
N LYS A 3 63.04 5.90 -13.44
CA LYS A 3 62.24 5.57 -12.26
C LYS A 3 60.82 5.30 -12.72
N TYR A 4 60.31 4.12 -12.40
CA TYR A 4 58.91 3.77 -12.54
C TYR A 4 58.17 4.30 -11.29
N LEU A 5 57.23 5.20 -11.50
CA LEU A 5 56.24 5.56 -10.50
C LEU A 5 55.02 4.59 -10.68
N LEU A 6 54.77 3.77 -9.70
CA LEU A 6 53.53 3.02 -9.58
C LEU A 6 52.46 3.92 -8.93
N LEU A 7 51.44 4.29 -9.71
CA LEU A 7 50.27 4.95 -9.20
C LEU A 7 49.29 3.87 -8.78
N ALA A 8 49.17 3.61 -7.49
CA ALA A 8 48.13 2.77 -6.96
C ALA A 8 46.85 3.62 -6.88
N GLY A 9 45.90 3.38 -7.80
CA GLY A 9 44.57 3.94 -7.73
C GLY A 9 43.76 3.21 -6.67
N LEU A 10 43.48 3.87 -5.57
CA LEU A 10 42.45 3.44 -4.63
C LEU A 10 41.09 3.61 -5.32
N LEU A 11 40.51 2.51 -5.77
CA LEU A 11 39.08 2.43 -6.03
C LEU A 11 38.36 2.43 -4.69
N PHE A 12 37.83 3.58 -4.29
CA PHE A 12 36.76 3.64 -3.30
C PHE A 12 35.51 3.05 -3.96
N LEU A 13 35.25 1.76 -3.75
CA LEU A 13 33.92 1.22 -3.85
C LEU A 13 33.15 1.78 -2.66
N SER A 14 32.45 2.88 -2.87
CA SER A 14 31.34 3.23 -2.01
C SER A 14 30.28 2.14 -2.20
N ALA A 15 30.27 1.15 -1.32
CA ALA A 15 29.11 0.31 -1.11
C ALA A 15 28.01 1.26 -0.60
N ALA A 16 27.20 1.78 -1.51
CA ALA A 16 25.92 2.34 -1.14
C ALA A 16 25.15 1.18 -0.50
N CYS A 17 25.03 1.19 0.81
CA CYS A 17 24.03 0.40 1.52
C CYS A 17 22.69 0.86 0.99
N PHE A 18 22.19 0.20 -0.06
CA PHE A 18 20.80 0.31 -0.43
C PHE A 18 20.01 -0.29 0.73
N CYS A 19 19.34 0.55 1.48
CA CYS A 19 18.38 0.12 2.47
C CYS A 19 17.29 -0.66 1.71
N GLN A 20 17.41 -1.98 1.73
CA GLN A 20 16.48 -2.87 1.08
C GLN A 20 15.21 -2.86 1.90
N THR A 21 14.18 -2.16 1.43
CA THR A 21 12.89 -2.07 2.13
C THR A 21 12.18 -3.41 1.99
N LYS A 22 12.01 -4.12 3.08
CA LYS A 22 11.18 -5.35 3.11
C LYS A 22 9.73 -4.95 3.33
N SER A 23 8.83 -5.53 2.56
CA SER A 23 7.38 -5.30 2.67
C SER A 23 6.62 -6.61 2.48
N THR A 24 5.41 -6.68 3.02
CA THR A 24 4.55 -7.87 2.88
C THR A 24 3.32 -7.55 2.05
N VAL A 25 3.05 -8.36 1.05
CA VAL A 25 1.84 -8.32 0.22
C VAL A 25 0.86 -9.36 0.74
N ARG A 26 -0.40 -8.97 0.91
CA ARG A 26 -1.50 -9.84 1.35
C ARG A 26 -2.70 -9.67 0.44
N PHE A 27 -3.45 -10.74 0.21
CA PHE A 27 -4.63 -10.76 -0.64
C PHE A 27 -5.87 -11.17 0.15
N ASP A 28 -6.93 -10.39 0.03
CA ASP A 28 -8.24 -10.76 0.57
C ASP A 28 -9.15 -11.27 -0.55
N ILE A 29 -9.21 -12.57 -0.71
CA ILE A 29 -10.03 -13.23 -1.74
C ILE A 29 -11.53 -13.28 -1.37
N SER A 30 -11.89 -12.92 -0.14
CA SER A 30 -13.29 -12.85 0.30
C SER A 30 -13.99 -11.59 -0.21
N VAL A 31 -13.24 -10.49 -0.39
CA VAL A 31 -13.76 -9.24 -0.91
C VAL A 31 -13.59 -9.20 -2.42
N LYS A 32 -14.70 -9.34 -3.12
CA LYS A 32 -14.76 -9.38 -4.59
C LYS A 32 -15.44 -8.13 -5.14
N HIS A 33 -14.87 -7.60 -6.19
CA HIS A 33 -15.37 -6.44 -6.91
C HIS A 33 -15.82 -6.84 -8.33
N GLN A 34 -15.61 -5.94 -9.28
CA GLN A 34 -16.00 -6.16 -10.66
C GLN A 34 -15.19 -7.28 -11.33
N ARG A 35 -15.85 -7.96 -12.26
CA ARG A 35 -15.17 -8.80 -13.24
C ARG A 35 -14.61 -7.95 -14.36
N ILE A 36 -13.39 -8.22 -14.77
CA ILE A 36 -12.72 -7.50 -15.85
C ILE A 36 -13.11 -8.11 -17.20
N THR A 37 -13.83 -7.34 -17.99
CA THR A 37 -14.22 -7.74 -19.35
C THR A 37 -13.05 -7.65 -20.30
N GLY A 38 -12.22 -6.60 -20.17
CA GLY A 38 -10.99 -6.54 -20.95
C GLY A 38 -10.39 -5.16 -21.15
N PHE A 39 -9.40 -5.18 -22.03
CA PHE A 39 -8.59 -4.03 -22.39
C PHE A 39 -8.44 -3.95 -23.89
N GLY A 40 -8.26 -2.73 -24.38
CA GLY A 40 -8.12 -2.57 -25.81
C GLY A 40 -7.76 -1.20 -26.29
N GLY A 41 -8.09 -0.94 -27.54
CA GLY A 41 -7.81 0.36 -28.12
C GLY A 41 -8.64 0.64 -29.36
N PHE A 42 -8.69 1.93 -29.66
CA PHE A 42 -9.27 2.42 -30.89
C PHE A 42 -8.37 2.06 -32.08
N VAL A 43 -8.94 1.39 -33.07
CA VAL A 43 -8.25 1.14 -34.34
C VAL A 43 -8.15 2.45 -35.12
N CYS A 44 -6.96 2.77 -35.62
CA CYS A 44 -6.72 4.00 -36.35
C CYS A 44 -7.62 4.09 -37.56
N SER A 45 -8.30 5.23 -37.73
CA SER A 45 -9.16 5.54 -38.86
C SER A 45 -8.46 6.49 -39.83
N PRO A 46 -8.65 6.31 -41.15
CA PRO A 46 -8.09 7.18 -42.17
C PRO A 46 -8.50 8.66 -42.01
N GLN A 47 -9.67 8.93 -41.45
CA GLN A 47 -10.16 10.31 -41.29
C GLN A 47 -9.26 11.16 -40.40
N PHE A 48 -8.51 10.55 -39.47
CA PHE A 48 -7.55 11.25 -38.60
C PHE A 48 -6.15 11.33 -39.18
N GLY A 49 -5.99 11.03 -40.49
CA GLY A 49 -4.69 11.01 -41.17
C GLY A 49 -3.82 9.84 -40.73
N TYR A 50 -4.37 8.83 -40.06
CA TYR A 50 -3.66 7.62 -39.66
C TYR A 50 -3.79 6.58 -40.78
N GLY A 51 -2.70 5.99 -41.14
CA GLY A 51 -2.75 4.83 -42.01
C GLY A 51 -3.52 3.68 -41.36
N HIS A 52 -4.11 2.81 -42.21
CA HIS A 52 -4.68 1.57 -41.70
C HIS A 52 -3.62 0.76 -40.97
N MET A 53 -3.97 0.17 -39.82
CA MET A 53 -3.11 -0.80 -39.19
C MET A 53 -2.98 -2.04 -40.07
N SER A 54 -1.75 -2.47 -40.27
CA SER A 54 -1.44 -3.70 -40.99
C SER A 54 -1.89 -4.94 -40.22
N GLU A 55 -2.01 -6.06 -40.92
CA GLU A 55 -2.31 -7.35 -40.27
C GLU A 55 -1.32 -7.69 -39.13
N SER A 56 -0.02 -7.43 -39.36
CA SER A 56 1.01 -7.69 -38.34
C SER A 56 0.86 -6.81 -37.12
N GLU A 57 0.42 -5.56 -37.27
CA GLU A 57 0.18 -4.65 -36.16
C GLU A 57 -1.05 -5.06 -35.35
N ILE A 58 -2.13 -5.47 -36.02
CA ILE A 58 -3.33 -5.97 -35.36
C ILE A 58 -3.00 -7.23 -34.57
N LYS A 59 -2.22 -8.15 -35.12
CA LYS A 59 -1.76 -9.37 -34.45
C LYS A 59 -0.83 -9.10 -33.26
N LYS A 60 -0.15 -7.96 -33.19
CA LYS A 60 0.64 -7.55 -32.02
C LYS A 60 -0.26 -7.09 -30.86
N VAL A 61 -1.40 -6.48 -31.14
CA VAL A 61 -2.26 -5.84 -30.15
C VAL A 61 -3.38 -6.76 -29.67
N TRP A 62 -4.17 -7.36 -30.58
CA TRP A 62 -5.39 -8.08 -30.24
C TRP A 62 -5.24 -9.59 -30.29
N GLY A 63 -5.94 -10.25 -29.37
CA GLY A 63 -5.99 -11.69 -29.22
C GLY A 63 -5.10 -12.23 -28.12
N ALA A 64 -5.48 -13.34 -27.51
CA ALA A 64 -4.78 -13.98 -26.39
C ALA A 64 -3.31 -14.33 -26.72
N SER A 65 -3.03 -14.73 -27.96
CA SER A 65 -1.68 -15.04 -28.45
C SER A 65 -0.86 -13.81 -28.87
N SER A 66 -1.47 -12.63 -28.92
CA SER A 66 -0.79 -11.39 -29.30
C SER A 66 0.24 -10.97 -28.24
N THR A 67 1.14 -10.08 -28.61
CA THR A 67 2.14 -9.57 -27.67
C THR A 67 1.50 -8.76 -26.54
N LEU A 68 0.45 -7.98 -26.83
CA LEU A 68 -0.20 -7.12 -25.85
C LEU A 68 -1.40 -7.77 -25.15
N GLY A 69 -2.05 -8.76 -25.75
CA GLY A 69 -3.18 -9.48 -25.14
C GLY A 69 -4.49 -8.71 -25.09
N CYS A 70 -4.63 -7.59 -25.80
CA CYS A 70 -5.88 -6.85 -25.84
C CYS A 70 -6.99 -7.71 -26.45
N ASN A 71 -8.21 -7.55 -25.91
CA ASN A 71 -9.37 -8.30 -26.37
C ASN A 71 -10.57 -7.42 -26.74
N ILE A 72 -10.44 -6.09 -26.69
CA ILE A 72 -11.49 -5.15 -27.11
C ILE A 72 -10.94 -4.24 -28.20
N MET A 73 -11.66 -4.10 -29.31
CA MET A 73 -11.35 -3.17 -30.38
C MET A 73 -12.48 -2.18 -30.56
N ARG A 74 -12.16 -0.90 -30.47
CA ARG A 74 -13.10 0.18 -30.78
C ARG A 74 -12.96 0.60 -32.23
N LEU A 75 -14.09 0.65 -32.94
CA LEU A 75 -14.21 1.06 -34.33
C LEU A 75 -14.80 2.47 -34.43
N TYR A 76 -14.40 3.20 -35.42
CA TYR A 76 -15.09 4.43 -35.84
C TYR A 76 -16.27 4.09 -36.75
N LEU A 77 -17.44 4.66 -36.45
CA LEU A 77 -18.56 4.68 -37.36
C LEU A 77 -18.56 6.01 -38.13
N PRO A 78 -18.08 6.01 -39.37
CA PRO A 78 -18.02 7.25 -40.17
C PRO A 78 -19.39 7.67 -40.68
N VAL A 79 -19.56 8.97 -40.87
CA VAL A 79 -20.75 9.52 -41.56
C VAL A 79 -20.73 9.13 -43.04
N GLY A 80 -21.84 8.57 -43.48
CA GLY A 80 -22.00 8.13 -44.90
C GLY A 80 -21.57 6.69 -45.12
N GLU A 81 -22.47 5.91 -45.70
CA GLU A 81 -22.36 4.45 -45.91
C GLU A 81 -21.16 4.05 -46.76
N GLY A 82 -20.75 4.90 -47.70
CA GLY A 82 -19.60 4.61 -48.58
C GLY A 82 -18.27 4.51 -47.81
N SER A 83 -18.20 5.02 -46.59
CA SER A 83 -17.01 4.96 -45.73
C SER A 83 -17.00 3.80 -44.74
N TRP A 84 -18.08 3.05 -44.61
CA TRP A 84 -18.24 2.02 -43.57
C TRP A 84 -17.24 0.85 -43.71
N GLY A 85 -16.74 0.61 -44.94
CA GLY A 85 -15.75 -0.44 -45.18
C GLY A 85 -14.34 -0.16 -44.68
N GLN A 86 -14.05 1.07 -44.25
CA GLN A 86 -12.68 1.50 -43.93
C GLN A 86 -12.02 0.64 -42.83
N SER A 87 -12.73 0.25 -41.80
CA SER A 87 -12.20 -0.58 -40.71
C SER A 87 -12.53 -2.07 -40.82
N LEU A 88 -13.17 -2.50 -41.93
CA LEU A 88 -13.71 -3.86 -42.06
C LEU A 88 -12.63 -4.94 -42.01
N SER A 89 -11.49 -4.73 -42.66
CA SER A 89 -10.39 -5.70 -42.67
C SER A 89 -9.79 -5.89 -41.26
N ALA A 90 -9.62 -4.79 -40.55
CA ALA A 90 -9.13 -4.81 -39.16
C ALA A 90 -10.14 -5.51 -38.24
N ALA A 91 -11.43 -5.19 -38.37
CA ALA A 91 -12.49 -5.81 -37.60
C ALA A 91 -12.59 -7.34 -37.82
N LYS A 92 -12.51 -7.80 -39.09
CA LYS A 92 -12.46 -9.23 -39.42
C LYS A 92 -11.31 -9.95 -38.76
N LEU A 93 -10.13 -9.36 -38.81
CA LEU A 93 -8.93 -9.96 -38.26
C LEU A 93 -8.98 -10.01 -36.74
N ALA A 94 -9.40 -8.92 -36.09
CA ALA A 94 -9.53 -8.89 -34.63
C ALA A 94 -10.61 -9.88 -34.14
N LYS A 95 -11.74 -9.96 -34.84
CA LYS A 95 -12.80 -10.93 -34.53
C LYS A 95 -12.33 -12.38 -34.65
N LYS A 96 -11.55 -12.68 -35.71
CA LYS A 96 -10.90 -13.99 -35.87
C LYS A 96 -9.96 -14.35 -34.69
N GLN A 97 -9.40 -13.35 -34.01
CA GLN A 97 -8.56 -13.51 -32.83
C GLN A 97 -9.36 -13.49 -31.51
N GLY A 98 -10.70 -13.48 -31.58
CA GLY A 98 -11.59 -13.52 -30.41
C GLY A 98 -11.85 -12.16 -29.77
N ALA A 99 -11.57 -11.04 -30.44
CA ALA A 99 -11.82 -9.73 -29.90
C ALA A 99 -13.32 -9.38 -29.82
N ILE A 100 -13.68 -8.64 -28.78
CA ILE A 100 -14.94 -7.92 -28.64
C ILE A 100 -14.83 -6.66 -29.51
N LEU A 101 -15.81 -6.40 -30.33
CA LEU A 101 -15.86 -5.24 -31.21
C LEU A 101 -16.97 -4.29 -30.78
N PHE A 102 -16.66 -3.02 -30.60
CA PHE A 102 -17.70 -2.01 -30.51
C PHE A 102 -17.40 -0.83 -31.44
N ALA A 103 -18.43 -0.10 -31.83
CA ALA A 103 -18.30 1.03 -32.70
C ALA A 103 -18.92 2.29 -32.09
N SER A 104 -18.29 3.45 -32.33
CA SER A 104 -18.78 4.73 -31.87
C SER A 104 -18.92 5.71 -33.03
N PRO A 105 -20.07 6.38 -33.18
CA PRO A 105 -20.25 7.52 -34.08
C PRO A 105 -19.78 8.81 -33.42
N TRP A 106 -19.08 9.66 -34.17
CA TRP A 106 -18.74 11.01 -33.71
C TRP A 106 -19.80 12.02 -34.15
N GLY A 107 -20.15 12.05 -35.43
CA GLY A 107 -21.14 12.92 -36.00
C GLY A 107 -22.25 12.16 -36.74
N GLN A 108 -23.32 12.86 -37.09
CA GLN A 108 -24.44 12.37 -37.90
C GLN A 108 -24.46 13.11 -39.24
N PRO A 109 -25.24 12.64 -40.22
CA PRO A 109 -25.51 13.40 -41.44
C PRO A 109 -25.90 14.84 -41.13
N LYS A 110 -25.28 15.80 -41.81
CA LYS A 110 -25.44 17.24 -41.55
C LYS A 110 -26.89 17.70 -41.62
N GLU A 111 -27.65 17.15 -42.50
CA GLU A 111 -29.08 17.46 -42.72
C GLU A 111 -29.95 17.07 -41.54
N TRP A 112 -29.54 16.14 -40.72
CA TRP A 112 -30.22 15.73 -39.48
C TRP A 112 -29.89 16.59 -38.27
N LYS A 113 -28.88 17.44 -38.41
CA LYS A 113 -28.38 18.24 -37.26
C LYS A 113 -28.86 19.70 -37.35
N THR A 114 -29.06 20.32 -36.20
CA THR A 114 -29.57 21.71 -36.06
C THR A 114 -28.63 22.73 -36.64
N ASN A 115 -27.32 22.49 -36.65
CA ASN A 115 -26.30 23.40 -37.22
C ASN A 115 -25.92 23.08 -38.65
N ASN A 116 -26.61 22.15 -39.32
CA ASN A 116 -26.35 21.69 -40.68
C ASN A 116 -24.84 21.38 -40.95
N SER A 117 -24.14 20.79 -39.98
CA SER A 117 -22.75 20.38 -40.07
C SER A 117 -22.55 19.02 -39.43
N ILE A 118 -21.60 18.21 -39.93
CA ILE A 118 -21.18 16.98 -39.26
C ILE A 118 -20.41 17.30 -37.97
N ASP A 119 -19.82 18.48 -37.86
CA ASP A 119 -19.06 18.90 -36.67
C ASP A 119 -20.00 19.26 -35.53
N ALA A 120 -19.50 19.14 -34.29
CA ALA A 120 -20.26 19.52 -33.11
C ALA A 120 -20.50 21.05 -33.08
N LYS A 121 -19.52 21.80 -33.57
CA LYS A 121 -19.64 23.24 -33.76
C LYS A 121 -19.28 23.58 -35.21
N ASN A 122 -20.18 24.27 -35.94
CA ASN A 122 -19.90 24.69 -37.31
C ASN A 122 -18.98 25.93 -37.35
N ASP A 123 -18.59 26.36 -38.54
CA ASP A 123 -17.73 27.54 -38.76
C ASP A 123 -18.30 28.85 -38.20
N ALA A 124 -19.64 28.95 -38.08
CA ALA A 124 -20.33 30.09 -37.47
C ALA A 124 -20.34 30.01 -35.92
N GLY A 125 -19.78 28.95 -35.32
CA GLY A 125 -19.76 28.73 -33.88
C GLY A 125 -21.05 28.12 -33.31
N GLU A 126 -22.01 27.75 -34.16
CA GLU A 126 -23.28 27.16 -33.74
C GLU A 126 -23.09 25.66 -33.34
N VAL A 127 -23.63 25.32 -32.17
CA VAL A 127 -23.60 23.96 -31.64
C VAL A 127 -24.73 23.11 -32.24
N GLY A 128 -24.38 21.94 -32.78
CA GLY A 128 -25.31 21.05 -33.41
C GLY A 128 -25.78 19.90 -32.51
N SER A 129 -27.11 19.75 -32.45
CA SER A 129 -27.78 18.60 -31.85
C SER A 129 -28.54 17.84 -32.92
N LEU A 130 -28.82 16.55 -32.73
CA LEU A 130 -29.68 15.77 -33.62
C LEU A 130 -31.12 16.24 -33.49
N LYS A 131 -31.74 16.61 -34.61
CA LYS A 131 -33.16 17.03 -34.65
C LYS A 131 -34.03 15.83 -34.23
N LYS A 132 -35.04 16.12 -33.38
CA LYS A 132 -35.85 15.05 -32.79
C LYS A 132 -36.67 14.27 -33.82
N GLU A 133 -37.09 14.91 -34.88
CA GLU A 133 -37.75 14.28 -36.01
C GLU A 133 -36.89 13.25 -36.71
N ASN A 134 -35.55 13.33 -36.65
CA ASN A 134 -34.61 12.39 -37.24
C ASN A 134 -34.09 11.29 -36.27
N TRP A 135 -34.64 11.22 -35.07
CA TRP A 135 -34.24 10.16 -34.13
C TRP A 135 -34.56 8.75 -34.65
N PRO A 136 -35.75 8.48 -35.24
CA PRO A 136 -36.01 7.18 -35.87
C PRO A 136 -35.03 6.84 -36.98
N ASP A 137 -34.71 7.83 -37.85
CA ASP A 137 -33.75 7.64 -38.94
C ASP A 137 -32.35 7.31 -38.40
N TYR A 138 -31.94 8.00 -37.31
CA TYR A 138 -30.65 7.74 -36.68
C TYR A 138 -30.59 6.34 -36.03
N ALA A 139 -31.64 5.91 -35.37
CA ALA A 139 -31.70 4.55 -34.82
C ALA A 139 -31.60 3.51 -35.95
N ALA A 140 -32.35 3.71 -37.06
CA ALA A 140 -32.27 2.86 -38.25
C ALA A 140 -30.87 2.89 -38.90
N TYR A 141 -30.20 4.03 -38.90
CA TYR A 141 -28.81 4.20 -39.37
C TYR A 141 -27.82 3.37 -38.55
N LEU A 142 -27.93 3.41 -37.21
CA LEU A 142 -27.10 2.60 -36.33
C LEU A 142 -27.32 1.10 -36.56
N GLU A 143 -28.57 0.66 -36.66
CA GLU A 143 -28.93 -0.73 -36.98
C GLU A 143 -28.41 -1.14 -38.38
N LYS A 144 -28.52 -0.27 -39.35
CA LYS A 144 -28.02 -0.53 -40.69
C LYS A 144 -26.52 -0.75 -40.74
N TYR A 145 -25.75 -0.03 -39.89
CA TYR A 145 -24.31 -0.27 -39.74
C TYR A 145 -24.02 -1.63 -39.12
N VAL A 146 -24.77 -2.03 -38.10
CA VAL A 146 -24.66 -3.36 -37.49
C VAL A 146 -24.91 -4.45 -38.55
N GLN A 147 -25.99 -4.30 -39.35
CA GLN A 147 -26.32 -5.25 -40.41
C GLN A 147 -25.27 -5.25 -41.53
N TYR A 148 -24.71 -4.07 -41.86
CA TYR A 148 -23.63 -3.97 -42.85
C TYR A 148 -22.43 -4.79 -42.44
N LEU A 149 -21.96 -4.66 -41.18
CA LEU A 149 -20.85 -5.45 -40.66
C LEU A 149 -21.17 -6.94 -40.67
N ARG A 150 -22.37 -7.34 -40.21
CA ARG A 150 -22.82 -8.73 -40.18
C ARG A 150 -22.83 -9.33 -41.58
N LYS A 151 -23.38 -8.62 -42.57
CA LYS A 151 -23.39 -9.04 -43.99
C LYS A 151 -21.98 -9.22 -44.53
N ASN A 152 -21.02 -8.48 -44.01
CA ASN A 152 -19.60 -8.59 -44.38
C ASN A 152 -18.81 -9.58 -43.51
N GLY A 153 -19.49 -10.40 -42.70
CA GLY A 153 -18.87 -11.45 -41.88
C GLY A 153 -18.24 -10.98 -40.60
N VAL A 154 -18.70 -9.82 -40.03
CA VAL A 154 -18.26 -9.29 -38.75
C VAL A 154 -19.47 -9.11 -37.84
N GLU A 155 -19.55 -9.87 -36.78
CA GLU A 155 -20.54 -9.64 -35.73
C GLU A 155 -20.04 -8.54 -34.81
N LEU A 156 -20.77 -7.42 -34.73
CA LEU A 156 -20.48 -6.31 -33.82
C LEU A 156 -21.08 -6.63 -32.46
N ASP A 157 -20.29 -6.60 -31.41
CA ASP A 157 -20.74 -6.95 -30.04
C ASP A 157 -21.52 -5.80 -29.38
N ALA A 158 -21.11 -4.55 -29.66
CA ALA A 158 -21.78 -3.38 -29.10
C ALA A 158 -21.67 -2.16 -30.04
N ILE A 159 -22.60 -1.23 -29.88
CA ILE A 159 -22.56 0.07 -30.55
C ILE A 159 -22.85 1.19 -29.54
N SER A 160 -22.10 2.27 -29.66
CA SER A 160 -22.35 3.48 -28.89
C SER A 160 -23.39 4.38 -29.55
N ILE A 161 -24.17 5.07 -28.76
CA ILE A 161 -25.12 6.05 -29.28
C ILE A 161 -24.42 7.30 -29.79
N GLN A 162 -23.42 7.80 -29.03
CA GLN A 162 -22.71 9.02 -29.39
C GLN A 162 -21.35 9.08 -28.66
N ASN A 163 -20.30 9.45 -29.40
CA ASN A 163 -19.02 9.83 -28.78
C ASN A 163 -19.13 11.25 -28.21
N GLU A 164 -18.77 11.45 -26.95
CA GLU A 164 -18.67 12.74 -26.24
C GLU A 164 -19.88 13.67 -26.45
N PRO A 165 -21.09 13.27 -26.05
CA PRO A 165 -22.31 14.05 -26.26
C PRO A 165 -22.32 15.38 -25.51
N ASP A 166 -21.44 15.56 -24.55
CA ASP A 166 -21.29 16.75 -23.70
C ASP A 166 -20.11 17.64 -24.12
N TRP A 167 -19.37 17.25 -25.19
CA TRP A 167 -18.27 18.01 -25.74
C TRP A 167 -18.64 18.62 -27.10
N THR A 168 -18.26 19.89 -27.35
CA THR A 168 -18.66 20.59 -28.59
C THR A 168 -17.43 21.14 -29.34
N PRO A 169 -16.62 20.26 -29.94
CA PRO A 169 -15.44 20.66 -30.72
C PRO A 169 -15.79 21.15 -32.11
N THR A 170 -14.76 21.61 -32.85
CA THR A 170 -14.85 21.99 -34.26
C THR A 170 -14.52 20.85 -35.23
N TYR A 171 -14.82 19.63 -34.81
CA TYR A 171 -14.74 18.41 -35.60
C TYR A 171 -16.01 17.57 -35.40
N ALA A 172 -16.12 16.46 -36.11
CA ALA A 172 -17.30 15.60 -36.08
C ALA A 172 -17.75 15.33 -34.64
N GLY A 173 -18.98 15.65 -34.32
CA GLY A 173 -19.57 15.51 -33.01
C GLY A 173 -21.03 15.95 -32.99
N CYS A 174 -21.74 15.65 -31.93
CA CYS A 174 -23.15 16.02 -31.76
C CYS A 174 -23.46 16.14 -30.27
N LYS A 175 -24.06 17.27 -29.90
CA LYS A 175 -24.48 17.51 -28.54
C LYS A 175 -25.77 16.76 -28.22
N TRP A 176 -25.82 16.15 -27.07
CA TRP A 176 -27.01 15.56 -26.47
C TRP A 176 -27.11 16.02 -25.01
N THR A 177 -28.29 16.39 -24.60
CA THR A 177 -28.56 16.57 -23.19
C THR A 177 -28.74 15.21 -22.50
N THR A 178 -28.59 15.16 -21.20
CA THR A 178 -28.82 13.92 -20.42
C THR A 178 -30.27 13.38 -20.60
N ALA A 179 -31.23 14.27 -20.71
CA ALA A 179 -32.65 13.92 -20.93
C ALA A 179 -32.87 13.34 -22.34
N GLU A 180 -32.32 13.96 -23.37
CA GLU A 180 -32.43 13.48 -24.75
C GLU A 180 -31.75 12.10 -24.93
N MET A 181 -30.56 11.92 -24.34
CA MET A 181 -29.88 10.62 -24.36
C MET A 181 -30.73 9.52 -23.71
N ALA A 182 -31.29 9.79 -22.53
CA ALA A 182 -32.14 8.82 -21.85
C ALA A 182 -33.44 8.54 -22.63
N GLU A 183 -34.07 9.56 -23.20
CA GLU A 183 -35.29 9.41 -24.03
C GLU A 183 -35.03 8.61 -25.30
N PHE A 184 -33.90 8.90 -25.97
CA PHE A 184 -33.52 8.15 -27.18
C PHE A 184 -33.22 6.68 -26.87
N VAL A 185 -32.43 6.42 -25.85
CA VAL A 185 -32.09 5.05 -25.42
C VAL A 185 -33.37 4.28 -25.03
N LYS A 186 -34.27 4.90 -24.26
CA LYS A 186 -35.54 4.33 -23.88
C LYS A 186 -36.39 3.93 -25.07
N THR A 187 -36.44 4.78 -26.11
CA THR A 187 -37.33 4.61 -27.26
C THR A 187 -36.75 3.66 -28.31
N TYR A 188 -35.43 3.74 -28.55
CA TYR A 188 -34.81 3.10 -29.70
C TYR A 188 -33.72 2.07 -29.30
N GLY A 189 -33.22 2.07 -28.07
CA GLY A 189 -32.09 1.23 -27.69
C GLY A 189 -32.28 -0.25 -28.03
N ARG A 190 -33.47 -0.79 -27.81
CA ARG A 190 -33.80 -2.20 -28.11
C ARG A 190 -34.24 -2.49 -29.55
N GLN A 191 -34.22 -1.46 -30.40
CA GLN A 191 -34.41 -1.65 -31.86
C GLN A 191 -33.07 -1.94 -32.57
N ILE A 192 -31.94 -1.80 -31.90
CA ILE A 192 -30.61 -2.08 -32.43
C ILE A 192 -30.18 -3.48 -31.96
N SER A 193 -29.75 -4.31 -32.93
CA SER A 193 -29.57 -5.76 -32.73
C SER A 193 -28.24 -6.18 -32.13
N CYS A 194 -27.51 -5.28 -31.47
CA CYS A 194 -26.35 -5.57 -30.66
C CYS A 194 -26.44 -4.82 -29.31
N LYS A 195 -25.47 -5.02 -28.38
CA LYS A 195 -25.46 -4.31 -27.11
C LYS A 195 -25.29 -2.80 -27.29
N ILE A 196 -25.94 -2.03 -26.44
CA ILE A 196 -25.87 -0.57 -26.44
C ILE A 196 -24.91 -0.07 -25.39
N ILE A 197 -23.97 0.76 -25.85
CA ILE A 197 -23.10 1.57 -24.99
C ILE A 197 -23.64 3.00 -24.97
N THR A 198 -23.76 3.60 -23.80
CA THR A 198 -24.19 4.98 -23.61
C THR A 198 -23.62 5.52 -22.30
N PRO A 199 -23.34 6.82 -22.14
CA PRO A 199 -23.39 7.88 -23.15
C PRO A 199 -22.06 8.11 -23.89
N GLU A 200 -20.92 7.56 -23.40
CA GLU A 200 -19.55 7.91 -23.79
C GLU A 200 -19.24 9.41 -23.55
N SER A 201 -19.71 9.97 -22.42
CA SER A 201 -19.44 11.37 -22.04
C SER A 201 -17.94 11.59 -21.83
N ILE A 202 -17.47 12.84 -21.95
CA ILE A 202 -16.05 13.22 -21.84
C ILE A 202 -15.43 12.92 -20.46
N GLY A 203 -16.29 12.75 -19.46
CA GLY A 203 -16.02 12.13 -18.14
C GLY A 203 -17.15 11.18 -17.80
N CYS A 204 -17.04 10.46 -16.70
CA CYS A 204 -18.15 9.63 -16.21
C CYS A 204 -19.15 10.50 -15.44
N SER A 205 -19.86 11.35 -16.16
CA SER A 205 -20.73 12.39 -15.58
C SER A 205 -21.92 11.80 -14.82
N ASP A 206 -22.09 12.22 -13.57
CA ASP A 206 -23.22 11.81 -12.73
C ASP A 206 -24.57 12.25 -13.32
N GLY A 207 -24.60 13.32 -14.13
CA GLY A 207 -25.82 13.78 -14.79
C GLY A 207 -26.38 12.73 -15.76
N TYR A 208 -25.53 12.14 -16.61
CA TYR A 208 -25.96 11.05 -17.51
C TYR A 208 -26.30 9.79 -16.73
N VAL A 209 -25.51 9.44 -15.71
CA VAL A 209 -25.80 8.29 -14.87
C VAL A 209 -27.20 8.42 -14.27
N ASN A 210 -27.53 9.55 -13.67
CA ASN A 210 -28.83 9.78 -13.04
C ASN A 210 -30.01 9.73 -14.04
N ALA A 211 -29.82 10.21 -15.27
CA ALA A 211 -30.80 10.12 -16.32
C ALA A 211 -31.05 8.66 -16.79
N LEU A 212 -29.95 7.88 -16.92
CA LEU A 212 -29.98 6.49 -17.36
C LEU A 212 -30.41 5.49 -16.27
N ASN A 213 -30.26 5.86 -15.00
CA ASN A 213 -30.58 5.01 -13.85
C ASN A 213 -32.09 4.92 -13.51
N LYS A 214 -32.95 5.48 -14.36
CA LYS A 214 -34.41 5.39 -14.23
C LYS A 214 -34.91 4.00 -14.63
N SER A 215 -35.95 3.52 -13.93
CA SER A 215 -36.46 2.15 -14.11
C SER A 215 -36.93 1.87 -15.54
N ASP A 216 -37.43 2.89 -16.23
CA ASP A 216 -37.95 2.79 -17.60
C ASP A 216 -36.89 2.98 -18.68
N VAL A 217 -35.64 3.26 -18.30
CA VAL A 217 -34.50 3.42 -19.19
C VAL A 217 -33.47 2.30 -18.99
N LEU A 218 -33.34 1.84 -17.75
CA LEU A 218 -32.26 0.95 -17.33
C LEU A 218 -32.13 -0.29 -18.21
N ASP A 219 -33.27 -0.91 -18.58
CA ASP A 219 -33.27 -2.12 -19.40
C ASP A 219 -33.09 -1.86 -20.90
N CYS A 220 -32.96 -0.59 -21.30
CA CYS A 220 -32.85 -0.21 -22.72
C CYS A 220 -31.38 -0.08 -23.22
N PHE A 221 -30.41 -0.24 -22.36
CA PHE A 221 -28.97 -0.27 -22.67
C PHE A 221 -28.25 -1.37 -21.89
N ASP A 222 -27.00 -1.66 -22.25
CA ASP A 222 -26.24 -2.77 -21.68
C ASP A 222 -24.98 -2.31 -20.92
N ILE A 223 -24.28 -1.32 -21.45
CA ILE A 223 -22.98 -0.85 -20.95
C ILE A 223 -23.03 0.66 -20.74
N TYR A 224 -22.63 1.10 -19.55
CA TYR A 224 -22.33 2.51 -19.33
C TYR A 224 -20.92 2.79 -19.82
N GLY A 225 -20.78 3.62 -20.84
CA GLY A 225 -19.51 4.10 -21.37
C GLY A 225 -19.22 5.52 -20.91
N GLY A 226 -17.96 5.79 -20.59
CA GLY A 226 -17.48 7.12 -20.29
C GLY A 226 -15.99 7.27 -20.54
N HIS A 227 -15.53 8.51 -20.73
CA HIS A 227 -14.13 8.82 -20.88
C HIS A 227 -13.52 9.30 -19.55
N GLN A 228 -12.23 9.44 -19.47
CA GLN A 228 -11.52 9.82 -18.23
C GLN A 228 -11.01 11.26 -18.27
N TYR A 229 -11.34 12.05 -19.30
CA TYR A 229 -10.80 13.41 -19.50
C TYR A 229 -11.32 14.41 -18.50
N ALA A 230 -12.58 14.30 -18.08
CA ALA A 230 -13.22 15.19 -17.11
C ALA A 230 -13.52 14.53 -15.76
N GLY A 231 -12.79 13.47 -15.44
CA GLY A 231 -12.94 12.70 -14.19
C GLY A 231 -13.97 11.58 -14.28
N LEU A 232 -14.02 10.77 -13.23
CA LEU A 232 -14.81 9.54 -13.24
C LEU A 232 -16.22 9.70 -12.60
N GLY A 233 -16.48 10.76 -11.84
CA GLY A 233 -17.72 10.85 -11.05
C GLY A 233 -17.83 9.72 -10.02
N SER A 234 -19.03 9.47 -9.53
CA SER A 234 -19.27 8.39 -8.56
C SER A 234 -20.60 7.64 -8.75
N ALA A 235 -21.57 8.28 -9.35
CA ALA A 235 -22.93 7.74 -9.48
C ALA A 235 -23.01 6.47 -10.35
N TYR A 236 -22.06 6.23 -11.26
CA TYR A 236 -22.00 5.03 -12.11
C TYR A 236 -21.99 3.73 -11.28
N LYS A 237 -21.48 3.77 -10.03
CA LYS A 237 -21.53 2.63 -9.10
C LYS A 237 -22.96 2.15 -8.85
N ASN A 238 -23.95 3.03 -8.98
CA ASN A 238 -25.36 2.65 -8.85
C ASN A 238 -25.84 1.81 -10.06
N LEU A 239 -25.29 2.05 -11.25
CA LEU A 239 -25.56 1.21 -12.41
C LEU A 239 -24.82 -0.14 -12.29
N ALA A 240 -23.59 -0.15 -11.82
CA ALA A 240 -22.82 -1.37 -11.55
C ALA A 240 -23.56 -2.30 -10.57
N LYS A 241 -24.10 -1.74 -9.47
CA LYS A 241 -24.92 -2.49 -8.49
C LYS A 241 -26.20 -3.09 -9.11
N LYS A 242 -26.66 -2.57 -10.23
CA LYS A 242 -27.80 -3.07 -11.01
C LYS A 242 -27.39 -3.99 -12.16
N GLY A 243 -26.14 -4.43 -12.16
CA GLY A 243 -25.61 -5.41 -13.13
C GLY A 243 -25.17 -4.82 -14.47
N LYS A 244 -25.06 -3.48 -14.59
CA LYS A 244 -24.49 -2.87 -15.79
C LYS A 244 -22.98 -2.93 -15.77
N GLU A 245 -22.37 -3.23 -16.92
CA GLU A 245 -20.92 -3.05 -17.07
C GLU A 245 -20.59 -1.57 -17.21
N ILE A 246 -19.46 -1.18 -16.64
CA ILE A 246 -18.94 0.18 -16.68
C ILE A 246 -17.63 0.15 -17.46
N TRP A 247 -17.59 0.81 -18.60
CA TRP A 247 -16.43 0.83 -19.47
C TRP A 247 -15.84 2.24 -19.56
N MET A 248 -14.53 2.34 -19.40
CA MET A 248 -13.79 3.52 -19.82
C MET A 248 -13.45 3.34 -21.28
N THR A 249 -14.24 3.99 -22.15
CA THR A 249 -14.28 3.72 -23.59
C THR A 249 -13.28 4.52 -24.40
N GLU A 250 -12.69 5.56 -23.80
CA GLU A 250 -11.62 6.34 -24.43
C GLU A 250 -10.78 7.09 -23.40
N TYR A 251 -9.47 6.95 -23.48
CA TYR A 251 -8.52 7.82 -22.79
C TYR A 251 -7.15 7.83 -23.47
N LEU A 252 -6.53 8.98 -23.48
CA LEU A 252 -5.13 9.14 -23.81
C LEU A 252 -4.47 10.16 -22.89
N ILE A 253 -3.16 10.09 -22.74
CA ILE A 253 -2.35 11.08 -22.03
C ILE A 253 -1.27 11.64 -22.95
N ASN A 254 -0.83 12.87 -22.68
CA ASN A 254 0.25 13.57 -23.41
C ASN A 254 -0.05 13.90 -24.86
N TRP A 255 -1.30 14.16 -25.14
CA TRP A 255 -1.64 14.78 -26.42
C TRP A 255 -1.75 16.31 -26.23
N ASN A 256 -0.79 17.06 -26.75
CA ASN A 256 -0.83 18.49 -26.77
C ASN A 256 -0.45 19.00 -28.14
N GLU A 257 -1.44 19.43 -28.93
CA GLU A 257 -1.23 19.96 -30.26
C GLU A 257 -0.41 21.26 -30.25
N ASN A 258 -0.57 22.05 -29.20
CA ASN A 258 0.01 23.38 -29.11
C ASN A 258 1.43 23.43 -28.52
N GLN A 259 1.93 22.29 -28.02
CA GLN A 259 3.26 22.20 -27.39
C GLN A 259 4.03 20.97 -27.91
N PRO A 260 4.64 21.06 -29.08
CA PRO A 260 5.37 19.95 -29.70
C PRO A 260 6.43 19.30 -28.80
N THR A 261 7.08 20.08 -27.94
CA THR A 261 8.12 19.61 -27.02
C THR A 261 7.60 18.70 -25.92
N THR A 262 6.32 18.76 -25.58
CA THR A 262 5.68 17.88 -24.57
C THR A 262 5.09 16.60 -25.15
N ARG A 263 5.21 16.37 -26.45
CA ARG A 263 4.71 15.16 -27.12
C ARG A 263 5.67 13.98 -27.02
N ASN A 264 6.96 14.24 -26.80
CA ASN A 264 7.92 13.17 -26.55
C ASN A 264 7.59 12.47 -25.23
N PHE A 265 7.71 11.16 -25.24
CA PHE A 265 7.47 10.35 -24.05
C PHE A 265 8.49 10.67 -22.95
N ASP A 266 8.00 11.17 -21.81
CA ASP A 266 8.80 11.36 -20.61
C ASP A 266 8.63 10.14 -19.70
N PHE A 267 9.69 9.34 -19.56
CA PHE A 267 9.64 8.14 -18.74
C PHE A 267 9.38 8.45 -17.26
N SER A 268 9.88 9.55 -16.74
CA SER A 268 9.72 9.91 -15.33
C SER A 268 8.26 10.21 -14.94
N LYS A 269 7.46 10.63 -15.92
CA LYS A 269 6.07 11.03 -15.74
C LYS A 269 5.09 10.13 -16.48
N ASP A 270 5.19 10.07 -17.81
CA ASP A 270 4.17 9.46 -18.67
C ASP A 270 4.02 7.95 -18.47
N PHE A 271 5.10 7.31 -18.02
CA PHE A 271 5.12 5.89 -17.73
C PHE A 271 4.18 5.55 -16.56
N PHE A 272 4.33 6.27 -15.45
CA PHE A 272 3.50 6.04 -14.27
C PHE A 272 2.11 6.65 -14.43
N ASP A 273 1.96 7.78 -15.10
CA ASP A 273 0.66 8.37 -15.36
C ASP A 273 -0.21 7.45 -16.23
N PHE A 274 0.39 6.74 -17.21
CA PHE A 274 -0.34 5.76 -18.00
C PHE A 274 -0.76 4.54 -17.18
N PHE A 275 0.12 4.05 -16.31
CA PHE A 275 -0.23 2.99 -15.35
C PHE A 275 -1.37 3.43 -14.45
N ARG A 276 -1.27 4.62 -13.84
CA ARG A 276 -2.28 5.16 -12.93
C ARG A 276 -3.62 5.37 -13.60
N ALA A 277 -3.64 5.79 -14.87
CA ALA A 277 -4.88 5.94 -15.61
C ALA A 277 -5.67 4.63 -15.69
N ILE A 278 -5.00 3.52 -16.01
CA ILE A 278 -5.62 2.20 -16.03
C ILE A 278 -5.99 1.75 -14.61
N ASN A 279 -5.04 1.81 -13.69
CA ASN A 279 -5.21 1.31 -12.32
C ASN A 279 -6.33 2.04 -11.56
N THR A 280 -6.46 3.35 -11.76
CA THR A 280 -7.55 4.14 -11.17
C THR A 280 -8.93 3.63 -11.61
N CYS A 281 -9.10 3.31 -12.90
CA CYS A 281 -10.35 2.72 -13.39
C CYS A 281 -10.58 1.33 -12.79
N MET A 282 -9.54 0.51 -12.70
CA MET A 282 -9.64 -0.82 -12.08
C MET A 282 -10.07 -0.72 -10.61
N LEU A 283 -9.47 0.18 -9.83
CA LEU A 283 -9.84 0.43 -8.43
C LEU A 283 -11.22 1.12 -8.28
N SER A 284 -11.74 1.69 -9.36
CA SER A 284 -13.04 2.37 -9.41
C SER A 284 -14.16 1.52 -10.02
N ASP A 285 -14.02 0.19 -10.03
CA ASP A 285 -15.00 -0.80 -10.45
C ASP A 285 -15.35 -0.78 -11.94
N PHE A 286 -14.45 -0.31 -12.80
CA PHE A 286 -14.61 -0.41 -14.25
C PHE A 286 -14.29 -1.81 -14.74
N ASN A 287 -15.13 -2.31 -15.69
CA ASN A 287 -14.97 -3.64 -16.28
C ASN A 287 -14.02 -3.65 -17.47
N ALA A 288 -13.84 -2.52 -18.16
CA ALA A 288 -12.98 -2.41 -19.32
C ALA A 288 -12.27 -1.06 -19.40
N TRP A 289 -11.10 -1.06 -20.07
CA TRP A 289 -10.33 0.15 -20.33
C TRP A 289 -9.81 0.18 -21.77
N ILE A 290 -10.14 1.24 -22.53
CA ILE A 290 -9.87 1.35 -23.96
C ILE A 290 -9.00 2.59 -24.23
N HIS A 291 -7.84 2.38 -24.83
CA HIS A 291 -6.89 3.43 -25.18
C HIS A 291 -7.22 4.09 -26.52
N TYR A 292 -7.08 5.38 -26.60
CA TYR A 292 -7.13 6.17 -27.82
C TYR A 292 -5.74 6.75 -28.15
N ALA A 293 -5.05 6.41 -29.29
CA ALA A 293 -5.39 5.42 -30.28
C ALA A 293 -4.32 4.32 -30.27
N SER A 294 -4.64 3.13 -30.80
CA SER A 294 -3.72 1.97 -30.77
C SER A 294 -2.38 2.22 -31.44
N LYS A 295 -2.35 2.96 -32.56
CA LYS A 295 -1.12 3.32 -33.29
C LYS A 295 -1.00 4.83 -33.46
N ARG A 296 -0.19 5.46 -32.64
CA ARG A 296 0.20 6.88 -32.65
C ARG A 296 1.45 7.07 -31.81
N PHE A 297 2.04 8.26 -31.81
CA PHE A 297 3.15 8.59 -30.91
C PHE A 297 2.78 8.43 -29.42
N TYR A 298 1.51 8.59 -29.06
CA TYR A 298 0.94 8.31 -27.75
C TYR A 298 0.29 6.92 -27.64
N GLY A 299 0.36 6.12 -28.70
CA GLY A 299 -0.31 4.83 -28.81
C GLY A 299 0.44 3.66 -28.16
N MET A 300 -0.19 2.49 -28.20
CA MET A 300 0.42 1.22 -27.84
C MET A 300 1.49 0.80 -28.87
N LEU A 301 1.31 1.18 -30.12
CA LEU A 301 2.30 1.09 -31.18
C LEU A 301 2.69 2.50 -31.62
N GLY A 302 3.97 2.69 -31.90
CA GLY A 302 4.49 3.94 -32.45
C GLY A 302 4.10 4.12 -33.91
N ASP A 303 4.00 5.38 -34.36
CA ASP A 303 3.73 5.77 -35.76
C ASP A 303 4.94 6.42 -36.45
N GLY A 304 6.10 6.42 -35.80
CA GLY A 304 7.33 7.05 -36.32
C GLY A 304 7.48 8.53 -35.97
N GLN A 305 6.51 9.12 -35.22
CA GLN A 305 6.57 10.53 -34.84
C GLN A 305 7.01 10.65 -33.35
N TYR A 306 7.51 11.82 -33.00
CA TYR A 306 7.86 12.23 -31.64
C TYR A 306 8.67 11.15 -30.86
N GLY A 307 9.74 10.67 -31.46
CA GLY A 307 10.66 9.68 -30.86
C GLY A 307 10.18 8.24 -30.86
N THR A 308 8.98 7.94 -31.38
CA THR A 308 8.49 6.57 -31.50
C THR A 308 9.01 5.91 -32.81
N THR A 309 9.21 4.60 -32.77
CA THR A 309 9.51 3.81 -33.97
C THR A 309 8.23 3.25 -34.53
N ASN A 310 8.02 3.40 -35.86
CA ASN A 310 6.82 2.91 -36.52
C ASN A 310 6.60 1.42 -36.30
N SER A 311 5.35 1.02 -36.02
CA SER A 311 4.93 -0.36 -35.78
C SER A 311 5.61 -1.08 -34.61
N THR A 312 6.37 -0.35 -33.79
CA THR A 312 7.05 -0.89 -32.61
C THR A 312 6.21 -0.65 -31.34
N ILE A 313 6.17 -1.65 -30.46
CA ILE A 313 5.45 -1.53 -29.18
C ILE A 313 6.14 -0.47 -28.32
N THR A 314 5.35 0.48 -27.81
CA THR A 314 5.80 1.55 -26.93
C THR A 314 5.78 1.09 -25.46
N LYS A 315 6.33 1.92 -24.55
CA LYS A 315 6.19 1.66 -23.12
C LYS A 315 4.73 1.60 -22.67
N ARG A 316 3.84 2.42 -23.27
CA ARG A 316 2.39 2.35 -23.02
C ARG A 316 1.79 1.00 -23.45
N GLY A 317 2.23 0.46 -24.59
CA GLY A 317 1.84 -0.89 -25.01
C GLY A 317 2.26 -1.96 -24.02
N TYR A 318 3.48 -1.91 -23.51
CA TYR A 318 3.95 -2.86 -22.50
C TYR A 318 3.22 -2.71 -21.16
N ILE A 319 2.88 -1.50 -20.71
CA ILE A 319 2.03 -1.30 -19.53
C ILE A 319 0.64 -1.89 -19.76
N MET A 320 0.03 -1.66 -20.94
CA MET A 320 -1.24 -2.28 -21.29
C MET A 320 -1.19 -3.81 -21.18
N ALA A 321 -0.08 -4.43 -21.63
CA ALA A 321 0.08 -5.88 -21.58
C ALA A 321 0.11 -6.44 -20.14
N HIS A 322 0.57 -5.68 -19.15
CA HIS A 322 0.50 -6.08 -17.74
C HIS A 322 -0.94 -6.34 -17.29
N PHE A 323 -1.88 -5.55 -17.76
CA PHE A 323 -3.30 -5.76 -17.49
C PHE A 323 -3.92 -6.74 -18.49
N ALA A 324 -3.84 -6.46 -19.78
CA ALA A 324 -4.60 -7.18 -20.81
C ALA A 324 -4.29 -8.68 -20.85
N LYS A 325 -3.03 -9.10 -20.69
CA LYS A 325 -2.64 -10.51 -20.73
C LYS A 325 -2.98 -11.29 -19.46
N PHE A 326 -3.01 -10.62 -18.32
CA PHE A 326 -3.10 -11.31 -17.03
C PHE A 326 -4.43 -11.12 -16.32
N VAL A 327 -5.13 -10.02 -16.59
CA VAL A 327 -6.27 -9.58 -15.77
C VAL A 327 -7.61 -9.78 -16.48
N THR A 328 -7.60 -9.87 -17.82
CA THR A 328 -8.82 -10.12 -18.60
C THR A 328 -9.55 -11.37 -18.13
N GLY A 329 -10.85 -11.24 -17.84
CA GLY A 329 -11.69 -12.32 -17.35
C GLY A 329 -11.61 -12.60 -15.85
N MET A 330 -10.68 -11.98 -15.13
CA MET A 330 -10.51 -12.13 -13.67
C MET A 330 -11.46 -11.21 -12.90
N THR A 331 -11.60 -11.45 -11.61
CA THR A 331 -12.34 -10.62 -10.67
C THR A 331 -11.37 -9.84 -9.81
N ARG A 332 -11.53 -8.51 -9.68
CA ARG A 332 -10.72 -7.72 -8.76
C ARG A 332 -11.02 -8.11 -7.32
N ILE A 333 -9.98 -8.18 -6.51
CA ILE A 333 -10.03 -8.47 -5.08
C ILE A 333 -9.32 -7.38 -4.29
N ASP A 334 -9.56 -7.31 -2.99
CA ASP A 334 -8.79 -6.44 -2.11
C ASP A 334 -7.40 -7.04 -1.84
N ALA A 335 -6.43 -6.14 -1.70
CA ALA A 335 -5.07 -6.52 -1.37
C ALA A 335 -4.32 -5.38 -0.68
N ASN A 336 -3.45 -5.72 0.24
CA ASN A 336 -2.38 -4.85 0.70
C ASN A 336 -1.14 -5.16 -0.14
N LEU A 337 -0.72 -4.23 -0.96
CA LEU A 337 0.41 -4.41 -1.89
C LEU A 337 1.74 -3.89 -1.31
N GLY A 338 1.85 -3.86 0.02
CA GLY A 338 3.11 -3.49 0.69
C GLY A 338 3.54 -2.04 0.46
N GLY A 339 2.57 -1.13 0.26
CA GLY A 339 2.83 0.29 -0.01
C GLY A 339 3.04 0.64 -1.48
N LEU A 340 3.01 -0.33 -2.41
CA LEU A 340 3.02 -0.06 -3.85
C LEU A 340 1.64 0.28 -4.39
N GLU A 341 1.61 1.18 -5.38
CA GLU A 341 0.40 1.42 -6.17
C GLU A 341 0.08 0.19 -7.01
N GLY A 342 -1.19 -0.22 -7.04
CA GLY A 342 -1.58 -1.36 -7.88
C GLY A 342 -2.95 -1.91 -7.58
N SER A 343 -3.24 -3.07 -8.15
CA SER A 343 -4.49 -3.80 -7.99
C SER A 343 -4.28 -5.30 -8.11
N ALA A 344 -5.16 -6.07 -7.49
CA ALA A 344 -5.07 -7.53 -7.42
C ALA A 344 -6.35 -8.19 -7.95
N TYR A 345 -6.19 -9.40 -8.45
CA TYR A 345 -7.24 -10.11 -9.17
C TYR A 345 -7.19 -11.61 -8.90
N LEU A 346 -8.36 -12.23 -8.88
CA LEU A 346 -8.56 -13.66 -8.69
C LEU A 346 -9.21 -14.27 -9.94
N SER A 347 -8.72 -15.41 -10.38
CA SER A 347 -9.35 -16.18 -11.47
C SER A 347 -10.78 -16.60 -11.11
N GLN A 348 -11.58 -16.91 -12.11
CA GLN A 348 -12.94 -17.40 -11.89
C GLN A 348 -12.96 -18.75 -11.14
N THR A 349 -11.93 -19.55 -11.30
CA THR A 349 -11.74 -20.83 -10.62
C THR A 349 -11.19 -20.68 -9.18
N GLY A 350 -10.72 -19.49 -8.83
CA GLY A 350 -10.13 -19.23 -7.51
C GLY A 350 -8.71 -19.80 -7.32
N ASP A 351 -8.08 -20.27 -8.38
CA ASP A 351 -6.78 -20.94 -8.35
C ASP A 351 -5.60 -20.06 -8.79
N THR A 352 -5.87 -18.86 -9.26
CA THR A 352 -4.83 -17.96 -9.76
C THR A 352 -5.05 -16.55 -9.21
N ILE A 353 -4.03 -15.99 -8.58
CA ILE A 353 -3.97 -14.60 -8.15
C ILE A 353 -2.98 -13.85 -9.02
N VAL A 354 -3.37 -12.66 -9.44
CA VAL A 354 -2.52 -11.72 -10.18
C VAL A 354 -2.47 -10.40 -9.44
N ALA A 355 -1.29 -9.83 -9.27
CA ALA A 355 -1.11 -8.45 -8.83
C ALA A 355 -0.37 -7.66 -9.90
N VAL A 356 -0.89 -6.48 -10.25
CA VAL A 356 -0.23 -5.50 -11.13
C VAL A 356 0.13 -4.31 -10.28
N MET A 357 1.44 -4.01 -10.18
CA MET A 357 1.98 -3.03 -9.24
C MET A 357 2.97 -2.09 -9.91
N ALA A 358 3.10 -0.88 -9.38
CA ALA A 358 4.09 0.11 -9.81
C ALA A 358 5.01 0.50 -8.65
N ASN A 359 6.31 0.40 -8.87
CA ASN A 359 7.33 0.96 -8.01
C ASN A 359 7.88 2.23 -8.64
N ALA A 360 7.40 3.37 -8.20
CA ALA A 360 7.84 4.68 -8.68
C ALA A 360 9.06 5.22 -7.90
N THR A 361 9.61 4.45 -6.96
CA THR A 361 10.79 4.84 -6.18
C THR A 361 12.09 4.48 -6.91
N ASP A 362 13.19 5.05 -6.45
CA ASP A 362 14.53 4.74 -6.98
C ASP A 362 15.16 3.49 -6.33
N ASN A 363 14.44 2.81 -5.42
CA ASN A 363 14.93 1.65 -4.69
C ASN A 363 14.24 0.37 -5.18
N VAL A 364 14.97 -0.73 -5.12
CA VAL A 364 14.39 -2.07 -5.24
C VAL A 364 13.63 -2.39 -3.95
N ILE A 365 12.44 -2.94 -4.09
CA ILE A 365 11.60 -3.34 -2.96
C ILE A 365 11.44 -4.86 -2.97
N ASP A 366 11.92 -5.52 -1.93
CA ASP A 366 11.71 -6.96 -1.75
C ASP A 366 10.42 -7.19 -0.98
N MET A 367 9.58 -8.01 -1.57
CA MET A 367 8.26 -8.30 -1.05
C MET A 367 8.14 -9.77 -0.69
N THR A 368 7.75 -10.03 0.53
CA THR A 368 7.24 -11.34 0.93
C THR A 368 5.76 -11.42 0.59
N ILE A 369 5.35 -12.47 -0.08
CA ILE A 369 3.99 -12.62 -0.57
C ILE A 369 3.23 -13.61 0.32
N ASP A 370 2.21 -13.12 1.00
CA ASP A 370 1.30 -13.93 1.81
C ASP A 370 0.05 -14.30 0.98
N LEU A 371 -0.01 -15.56 0.56
CA LEU A 371 -1.06 -16.11 -0.30
C LEU A 371 -2.06 -16.94 0.50
N PRO A 372 -3.34 -16.96 0.11
CA PRO A 372 -4.35 -17.84 0.72
C PRO A 372 -4.20 -19.32 0.31
N PHE A 373 -3.18 -19.66 -0.45
CA PHE A 373 -2.88 -21.03 -0.91
C PHE A 373 -1.37 -21.21 -1.09
N TYR A 374 -0.91 -22.45 -1.17
CA TYR A 374 0.47 -22.74 -1.54
C TYR A 374 0.66 -22.68 -3.05
N THR A 375 1.79 -22.11 -3.48
CA THR A 375 2.17 -22.04 -4.89
C THR A 375 3.59 -22.50 -5.10
N GLN A 376 3.81 -23.21 -6.22
CA GLN A 376 5.14 -23.53 -6.75
C GLN A 376 5.26 -23.05 -8.21
N GLN A 377 4.23 -22.41 -8.71
CA GLN A 377 4.15 -21.91 -10.08
C GLN A 377 3.73 -20.46 -10.09
N GLY A 378 4.44 -19.69 -10.87
CA GLY A 378 4.13 -18.30 -11.05
C GLY A 378 5.10 -17.64 -12.01
N GLU A 379 4.81 -16.42 -12.37
CA GLU A 379 5.72 -15.61 -13.18
C GLU A 379 5.69 -14.16 -12.79
N LEU A 380 6.84 -13.52 -12.92
CA LEU A 380 7.03 -12.09 -12.79
C LEU A 380 7.26 -11.48 -14.18
N ARG A 381 6.52 -10.45 -14.51
CA ARG A 381 6.75 -9.59 -15.67
C ARG A 381 7.16 -8.22 -15.22
N THR A 382 8.18 -7.66 -15.86
CA THR A 382 8.72 -6.33 -15.50
C THR A 382 8.86 -5.46 -16.73
N THR A 383 8.31 -4.25 -16.65
CA THR A 383 8.56 -3.16 -17.59
C THR A 383 9.17 -1.99 -16.84
N GLY A 384 10.28 -1.47 -17.34
CA GLY A 384 10.98 -0.32 -16.79
C GLY A 384 11.69 0.45 -17.91
N LYS A 385 12.58 1.36 -17.59
CA LYS A 385 13.27 2.18 -18.61
C LYS A 385 13.97 1.32 -19.68
N SER A 386 14.71 0.30 -19.26
CA SER A 386 15.43 -0.62 -20.16
C SER A 386 14.76 -1.99 -20.33
N LEU A 387 13.70 -2.28 -19.58
CA LEU A 387 13.00 -3.55 -19.60
C LEU A 387 11.66 -3.43 -20.33
N ASN A 388 11.34 -4.41 -21.17
CA ASN A 388 10.13 -4.46 -21.96
C ASN A 388 9.39 -5.76 -21.68
N PHE A 389 8.51 -5.76 -20.69
CA PHE A 389 7.66 -6.91 -20.32
C PHE A 389 8.47 -8.20 -20.08
N ARG A 390 9.66 -8.05 -19.51
CA ARG A 390 10.61 -9.14 -19.29
C ARG A 390 10.04 -10.16 -18.32
N LYS A 391 10.07 -11.43 -18.72
CA LYS A 391 9.73 -12.56 -17.84
C LYS A 391 10.90 -12.89 -16.93
N THR A 392 10.62 -13.12 -15.66
CA THR A 392 11.56 -13.63 -14.65
C THR A 392 10.87 -14.72 -13.85
N ALA A 393 11.61 -15.76 -13.48
CA ALA A 393 11.10 -16.78 -12.57
C ALA A 393 10.92 -16.17 -11.16
N LEU A 394 9.95 -16.70 -10.43
CA LEU A 394 9.79 -16.40 -9.01
C LEU A 394 10.80 -17.21 -8.18
N THR A 395 11.23 -16.63 -7.07
CA THR A 395 11.97 -17.32 -6.02
C THR A 395 11.02 -17.61 -4.86
N TYR A 396 11.33 -18.66 -4.11
CA TYR A 396 10.51 -19.11 -2.99
C TYR A 396 11.41 -19.30 -1.77
N GLU A 397 10.93 -18.92 -0.60
CA GLU A 397 11.53 -19.33 0.66
C GLU A 397 11.34 -20.83 0.81
N THR A 398 12.44 -21.53 1.07
CA THR A 398 12.51 -23.00 0.94
C THR A 398 11.65 -23.76 1.93
N GLU A 399 11.41 -23.23 3.13
CA GLU A 399 10.70 -23.94 4.18
C GLU A 399 9.18 -23.73 4.15
N VAL A 400 8.73 -22.57 3.70
CA VAL A 400 7.30 -22.19 3.72
C VAL A 400 6.67 -22.04 2.33
N CYS A 401 7.39 -22.35 1.27
CA CYS A 401 6.94 -22.19 -0.13
C CYS A 401 6.34 -20.79 -0.39
N ARG A 402 6.87 -19.78 0.30
CA ARG A 402 6.41 -18.39 0.19
C ARG A 402 7.16 -17.71 -0.93
N PRO A 403 6.45 -17.12 -1.90
CA PRO A 403 7.11 -16.37 -2.96
C PRO A 403 7.78 -15.11 -2.41
N VAL A 404 8.98 -14.83 -2.90
CA VAL A 404 9.69 -13.57 -2.70
C VAL A 404 9.80 -12.86 -4.04
N VAL A 405 9.40 -11.62 -4.09
CA VAL A 405 9.39 -10.82 -5.31
C VAL A 405 10.21 -9.56 -5.11
N SER A 406 11.28 -9.43 -5.88
CA SER A 406 12.05 -8.18 -5.95
C SER A 406 11.48 -7.29 -7.03
N VAL A 407 10.84 -6.19 -6.63
CA VAL A 407 10.26 -5.20 -7.54
C VAL A 407 11.31 -4.15 -7.86
N ALA A 408 11.75 -4.13 -9.11
CA ALA A 408 12.79 -3.21 -9.57
C ALA A 408 12.36 -1.74 -9.37
N ALA A 409 13.33 -0.88 -9.09
CA ALA A 409 13.14 0.56 -9.09
C ALA A 409 12.55 1.06 -10.42
N GLN A 410 11.74 2.09 -10.37
CA GLN A 410 11.16 2.75 -11.57
C GLN A 410 10.55 1.74 -12.57
N SER A 411 9.65 0.87 -12.07
CA SER A 411 9.06 -0.19 -12.89
C SER A 411 7.58 -0.44 -12.62
N VAL A 412 6.93 -1.06 -13.61
CA VAL A 412 5.63 -1.71 -13.47
C VAL A 412 5.85 -3.22 -13.55
N VAL A 413 5.26 -3.94 -12.63
CA VAL A 413 5.36 -5.39 -12.55
C VAL A 413 3.99 -6.06 -12.54
N THR A 414 3.92 -7.25 -13.09
CA THR A 414 2.82 -8.19 -12.87
C THR A 414 3.38 -9.45 -12.27
N VAL A 415 2.78 -9.88 -11.19
CA VAL A 415 3.08 -11.17 -10.55
C VAL A 415 1.85 -12.05 -10.65
N GLN A 416 2.02 -13.26 -11.14
CA GLN A 416 0.99 -14.28 -11.20
C GLN A 416 1.39 -15.44 -10.31
N PHE A 417 0.45 -15.91 -9.48
CA PHE A 417 0.59 -17.07 -8.61
C PHE A 417 -0.49 -18.09 -8.96
N VAL A 418 -0.07 -19.33 -9.21
CA VAL A 418 -0.98 -20.43 -9.51
C VAL A 418 -1.01 -21.38 -8.32
N LYS A 419 -2.20 -21.68 -7.83
CA LYS A 419 -2.42 -22.57 -6.70
C LYS A 419 -1.89 -23.98 -7.00
N SER A 420 -1.03 -24.47 -6.15
CA SER A 420 -0.56 -25.87 -6.19
C SER A 420 -1.36 -26.77 -5.25
N ARG A 421 -1.73 -26.24 -4.08
CA ARG A 421 -2.57 -26.91 -3.09
C ARG A 421 -3.22 -25.92 -2.14
N ASP A 422 -4.24 -26.34 -1.41
CA ASP A 422 -4.86 -25.55 -0.36
C ASP A 422 -3.87 -25.29 0.78
N ARG A 423 -3.92 -24.07 1.31
CA ARG A 423 -3.16 -23.69 2.49
C ARG A 423 -3.81 -24.34 3.71
N GLN A 424 -2.98 -24.99 4.50
CA GLN A 424 -3.38 -25.40 5.84
C GLN A 424 -3.08 -24.22 6.78
N VAL A 425 -4.10 -23.65 7.34
CA VAL A 425 -3.98 -22.56 8.31
C VAL A 425 -4.16 -23.13 9.70
N SER A 426 -3.27 -22.78 10.61
CA SER A 426 -3.37 -23.18 12.01
C SER A 426 -4.62 -22.58 12.66
N ASN A 427 -5.28 -23.33 13.51
CA ASN A 427 -6.40 -22.87 14.33
C ASN A 427 -5.91 -22.11 15.58
N MET A 428 -4.84 -21.35 15.45
CA MET A 428 -4.33 -20.57 16.56
C MET A 428 -5.02 -19.22 16.65
N THR A 429 -5.29 -18.82 17.88
CA THR A 429 -5.74 -17.48 18.23
C THR A 429 -4.70 -16.83 19.12
N GLY A 430 -4.54 -15.54 19.00
CA GLY A 430 -3.53 -14.81 19.74
C GLY A 430 -4.07 -13.59 20.46
N SER A 431 -3.36 -13.20 21.50
CA SER A 431 -3.52 -11.94 22.19
C SER A 431 -2.16 -11.32 22.50
N THR A 432 -2.12 -10.02 22.67
CA THR A 432 -0.90 -9.29 23.00
C THR A 432 -0.99 -8.65 24.37
N SER A 433 0.12 -8.65 25.10
CA SER A 433 0.29 -7.91 26.33
C SER A 433 1.46 -6.95 26.16
N TYR A 434 1.26 -5.72 26.59
CA TYR A 434 2.28 -4.69 26.50
C TYR A 434 2.90 -4.43 27.87
N PHE A 435 4.19 -4.14 27.89
CA PHE A 435 4.92 -3.91 29.11
C PHE A 435 5.16 -2.42 29.32
N ASP A 436 5.92 -1.67 29.17
CA ASP A 436 6.31 -0.30 29.45
C ASP A 436 5.22 0.77 29.21
N ARG A 437 3.95 0.40 29.30
CA ARG A 437 2.85 1.28 28.92
C ARG A 437 2.09 1.77 30.12
N LYS A 438 1.89 3.09 30.16
CA LYS A 438 0.96 3.71 31.08
C LYS A 438 -0.35 3.98 30.36
N ARG A 439 -1.39 3.27 30.77
CA ARG A 439 -2.71 3.44 30.17
C ARG A 439 -3.25 4.82 30.46
N LEU A 440 -3.86 5.42 29.48
CA LEU A 440 -4.41 6.75 29.57
C LEU A 440 -5.49 6.86 30.67
N ASP A 441 -6.25 5.82 30.86
CA ASP A 441 -7.30 5.73 31.86
C ASP A 441 -6.80 6.01 33.30
N ASP A 442 -5.54 5.66 33.58
CA ASP A 442 -4.91 5.84 34.88
C ASP A 442 -4.41 7.27 35.10
N MET A 443 -4.35 8.06 34.04
CA MET A 443 -3.74 9.39 34.03
C MET A 443 -4.74 10.54 33.88
N ILE A 444 -6.00 10.24 33.52
CA ILE A 444 -6.99 11.27 33.23
C ILE A 444 -7.37 12.00 34.52
N THR A 445 -7.10 13.29 34.54
CA THR A 445 -7.58 14.15 35.62
C THR A 445 -8.99 14.66 35.32
N THR A 446 -9.81 14.73 36.36
CA THR A 446 -11.21 15.22 36.24
C THR A 446 -11.31 16.75 36.27
N LYS A 447 -10.22 17.46 36.44
CA LYS A 447 -10.21 18.93 36.50
C LYS A 447 -9.75 19.51 35.18
N SER A 448 -10.63 20.27 34.53
CA SER A 448 -10.34 21.04 33.38
C SER A 448 -9.91 22.45 33.76
N THR A 449 -8.76 22.89 33.33
CA THR A 449 -8.37 24.32 33.33
C THR A 449 -9.07 25.12 32.24
N PHE A 450 -9.85 24.48 31.36
CA PHE A 450 -10.46 25.06 30.16
C PHE A 450 -12.00 25.03 30.19
N GLY A 451 -12.63 25.15 31.33
CA GLY A 451 -14.05 25.49 31.48
C GLY A 451 -15.06 24.37 31.21
N SER A 452 -14.79 23.35 30.47
CA SER A 452 -15.66 22.18 30.34
C SER A 452 -14.88 20.90 30.57
N ALA A 453 -15.35 20.09 31.49
CA ALA A 453 -14.73 18.80 31.80
C ALA A 453 -14.86 17.88 30.57
N TYR A 454 -13.77 17.69 29.88
CA TYR A 454 -13.67 16.64 28.88
C TYR A 454 -13.33 15.34 29.62
N LYS A 455 -14.31 14.48 29.75
CA LYS A 455 -14.12 13.16 30.31
C LYS A 455 -13.93 12.18 29.18
N MET A 456 -12.73 11.62 29.05
CA MET A 456 -12.68 10.28 28.53
C MET A 456 -13.26 9.36 29.62
N SER A 457 -14.38 8.75 29.38
CA SER A 457 -14.78 7.61 30.21
C SER A 457 -13.85 6.50 29.77
N GLY A 458 -12.81 6.23 30.54
CA GLY A 458 -11.78 5.29 30.25
C GLY A 458 -12.27 3.89 30.10
N LYS A 459 -12.69 3.50 28.90
CA LYS A 459 -13.01 2.11 28.59
C LYS A 459 -12.50 1.81 27.20
N THR A 460 -11.69 0.79 27.13
CA THR A 460 -11.40 0.05 25.91
C THR A 460 -12.68 -0.21 25.11
N GLY A 461 -12.62 -0.13 23.80
CA GLY A 461 -13.74 -0.42 22.92
C GLY A 461 -14.69 0.77 22.66
N LYS A 462 -14.25 2.00 22.83
CA LYS A 462 -15.04 3.17 22.45
C LYS A 462 -15.16 3.31 20.96
N LYS A 463 -16.35 3.69 20.56
CA LYS A 463 -16.70 4.00 19.20
C LYS A 463 -16.75 5.51 19.01
N PHE A 464 -16.05 5.98 18.00
CA PHE A 464 -16.14 7.35 17.53
C PHE A 464 -16.85 7.34 16.19
N ASP A 465 -17.96 8.07 16.10
CA ASP A 465 -18.68 8.32 14.85
C ASP A 465 -18.53 9.80 14.52
N SER A 466 -18.00 10.09 13.34
CA SER A 466 -17.98 11.46 12.82
C SER A 466 -18.55 11.53 11.42
N ASP A 467 -19.36 12.51 11.18
CA ASP A 467 -19.49 13.10 9.87
C ASP A 467 -18.51 14.27 9.75
N ASN A 468 -18.29 14.77 8.56
CA ASN A 468 -17.29 15.82 8.33
C ASN A 468 -17.61 17.15 8.99
N SER A 469 -18.87 17.43 9.31
CA SER A 469 -19.28 18.64 10.00
C SER A 469 -18.85 18.62 11.47
N LEU A 470 -18.70 17.45 12.05
CA LEU A 470 -18.29 17.24 13.43
C LEU A 470 -16.77 17.33 13.61
N ILE A 471 -16.02 16.88 12.63
CA ILE A 471 -14.55 16.92 12.67
C ILE A 471 -14.00 18.34 12.62
N SER A 472 -14.66 19.23 11.88
CA SER A 472 -14.25 20.62 11.77
C SER A 472 -14.46 21.44 13.05
N THR A 473 -15.24 20.93 14.02
CA THR A 473 -15.64 21.69 15.18
C THR A 473 -14.78 21.48 16.43
N ARG A 474 -13.74 20.67 16.40
CA ARG A 474 -12.82 20.42 17.54
C ARG A 474 -13.47 19.93 18.85
N LYS A 475 -14.79 19.74 18.87
CA LYS A 475 -15.56 19.55 20.09
C LYS A 475 -15.80 18.09 20.47
N ASN A 476 -15.56 17.15 19.60
CA ASN A 476 -16.13 15.80 19.76
C ASN A 476 -15.14 14.67 19.96
N LEU A 477 -13.84 14.95 19.88
CA LEU A 477 -12.77 13.99 20.18
C LEU A 477 -11.94 14.46 21.36
N ASN A 478 -12.54 14.54 22.49
CA ASN A 478 -11.84 14.97 23.67
C ASN A 478 -11.51 13.74 24.51
N TYR A 479 -10.25 13.34 24.45
CA TYR A 479 -9.69 12.30 25.31
C TYR A 479 -9.36 12.81 26.70
N GLY A 480 -10.03 13.83 27.21
CA GLY A 480 -9.72 14.38 28.51
C GLY A 480 -8.31 14.99 28.56
N TYR A 481 -7.94 15.40 29.75
CA TYR A 481 -6.64 15.99 29.99
C TYR A 481 -5.67 14.94 30.50
N ILE A 482 -4.55 14.83 29.82
CA ILE A 482 -3.45 13.96 30.21
C ILE A 482 -2.29 14.87 30.61
N ALA A 483 -1.71 14.66 31.77
CA ALA A 483 -0.45 15.30 32.07
C ALA A 483 0.64 14.67 31.19
N LEU A 484 1.11 15.44 30.21
CA LEU A 484 2.20 15.06 29.34
C LEU A 484 3.48 15.68 29.90
N ASP A 485 4.49 14.88 30.09
CA ASP A 485 5.83 15.29 30.45
C ASP A 485 6.85 14.65 29.52
N ASP A 486 8.13 14.88 29.79
CA ASP A 486 9.22 14.31 29.01
C ASP A 486 9.56 12.85 29.40
N THR A 487 8.78 12.22 30.25
CA THR A 487 8.97 10.83 30.65
C THR A 487 8.66 9.88 29.51
N TYR A 488 7.65 10.23 28.70
CA TYR A 488 7.23 9.44 27.57
C TYR A 488 7.48 10.17 26.25
N THR A 489 7.95 9.45 25.26
CA THR A 489 8.28 9.99 23.94
C THR A 489 7.17 9.77 22.92
N GLN A 490 6.22 8.90 23.19
CA GLN A 490 5.13 8.57 22.28
C GLN A 490 3.77 8.46 22.99
N LEU A 491 2.74 8.93 22.30
CA LEU A 491 1.35 8.60 22.60
C LEU A 491 0.85 7.63 21.53
N VAL A 492 0.38 6.46 21.94
CA VAL A 492 -0.10 5.40 21.05
C VAL A 492 -1.58 5.19 21.24
N ILE A 493 -2.29 5.10 20.13
CA ILE A 493 -3.72 4.80 20.08
C ILE A 493 -3.90 3.53 19.25
N HIS A 494 -4.33 2.46 19.91
CA HIS A 494 -4.71 1.26 19.20
C HIS A 494 -6.06 1.44 18.49
N ILE A 495 -6.12 1.16 17.20
CA ILE A 495 -7.34 1.20 16.40
C ILE A 495 -7.79 -0.23 16.14
N ASN A 496 -8.90 -0.63 16.76
CA ASN A 496 -9.46 -1.96 16.50
C ASN A 496 -10.08 -2.06 15.10
N LYS A 497 -10.82 -1.02 14.69
CA LYS A 497 -11.48 -1.00 13.37
C LYS A 497 -11.82 0.40 12.91
N VAL A 498 -11.64 0.63 11.62
CA VAL A 498 -12.14 1.83 10.93
C VAL A 498 -13.18 1.42 9.91
N THR A 499 -14.35 2.07 9.94
CA THR A 499 -15.36 1.92 8.90
C THR A 499 -15.67 3.28 8.31
N THR A 500 -15.82 3.34 6.99
CA THR A 500 -16.15 4.56 6.25
C THR A 500 -17.33 4.32 5.35
N THR A 501 -18.16 5.35 5.18
CA THR A 501 -19.17 5.40 4.12
C THR A 501 -18.80 6.55 3.20
N GLY A 502 -18.65 6.28 1.91
CA GLY A 502 -18.12 7.25 0.94
C GLY A 502 -16.63 7.09 0.69
N SER A 503 -16.06 7.96 -0.12
CA SER A 503 -14.64 7.92 -0.47
C SER A 503 -13.78 8.74 0.49
N LEU A 504 -13.55 8.23 1.67
CA LEU A 504 -12.58 8.82 2.58
C LEU A 504 -11.18 8.39 2.14
N THR A 505 -10.35 9.34 1.74
CA THR A 505 -9.02 9.06 1.24
C THR A 505 -7.95 9.08 2.32
N ALA A 506 -8.15 9.83 3.40
CA ALA A 506 -7.22 9.86 4.53
C ALA A 506 -7.85 10.56 5.75
N GLY A 507 -7.46 10.12 6.95
CA GLY A 507 -7.62 10.87 8.18
C GLY A 507 -6.27 11.47 8.58
N LYS A 508 -6.30 12.62 9.23
CA LYS A 508 -5.10 13.27 9.78
C LYS A 508 -5.27 13.43 11.29
N PRO A 509 -4.75 12.49 12.09
CA PRO A 509 -4.79 12.63 13.52
C PRO A 509 -3.93 13.81 13.96
N THR A 510 -4.46 14.63 14.84
CA THR A 510 -3.80 15.81 15.40
C THR A 510 -3.89 15.77 16.91
N LEU A 511 -2.75 15.85 17.56
CA LEU A 511 -2.67 16.04 19.02
C LEU A 511 -2.67 17.54 19.31
N TYR A 512 -3.66 17.99 20.04
CA TYR A 512 -3.66 19.33 20.63
C TYR A 512 -3.19 19.22 22.08
N TYR A 513 -2.31 20.10 22.49
CA TYR A 513 -1.83 20.17 23.86
C TYR A 513 -1.81 21.61 24.35
N VAL A 514 -1.88 21.76 25.64
CA VAL A 514 -1.77 23.07 26.29
C VAL A 514 -0.61 23.02 27.26
N ASN A 515 0.30 23.94 27.11
CA ASN A 515 1.46 24.02 27.99
C ASN A 515 1.09 24.58 29.38
N ALA A 516 2.03 24.56 30.31
CA ALA A 516 1.82 25.06 31.66
C ALA A 516 1.42 26.57 31.74
N LYS A 517 1.65 27.33 30.67
CA LYS A 517 1.22 28.74 30.52
C LYS A 517 -0.17 28.91 29.94
N GLY A 518 -0.85 27.85 29.58
CA GLY A 518 -2.17 27.89 28.94
C GLY A 518 -2.14 28.12 27.43
N GLU A 519 -0.99 28.04 26.78
CA GLU A 519 -0.83 28.23 25.34
C GLU A 519 -1.15 26.93 24.59
N LEU A 520 -1.96 27.05 23.53
CA LEU A 520 -2.35 25.90 22.69
C LEU A 520 -1.27 25.59 21.67
N GLY A 521 -0.72 24.39 21.74
CA GLY A 521 0.12 23.79 20.73
C GLY A 521 -0.59 22.72 19.93
N THR A 522 -0.01 22.35 18.78
CA THR A 522 -0.53 21.25 17.94
C THR A 522 0.63 20.39 17.47
N HIS A 523 0.41 19.08 17.46
CA HIS A 523 1.30 18.12 16.83
C HIS A 523 0.49 17.27 15.84
N GLU A 524 0.85 17.30 14.57
CA GLU A 524 0.16 16.59 13.51
C GLU A 524 0.89 15.29 13.22
N TYR A 525 0.18 14.19 13.30
CA TYR A 525 0.67 12.91 12.83
C TYR A 525 0.53 12.80 11.30
N ALA A 526 1.34 11.95 10.68
CA ALA A 526 1.18 11.60 9.27
C ALA A 526 -0.21 11.01 9.00
N ARG A 527 -0.66 11.04 7.75
CA ARG A 527 -1.99 10.56 7.35
C ARG A 527 -2.29 9.17 7.89
N LEU A 528 -3.50 9.01 8.43
CA LEU A 528 -4.00 7.70 8.83
C LEU A 528 -4.05 6.81 7.59
N ASP A 529 -3.36 5.69 7.62
CA ASP A 529 -3.43 4.70 6.54
C ASP A 529 -4.72 3.90 6.65
N LEU A 530 -5.73 4.33 5.90
CA LEU A 530 -7.03 3.67 5.86
C LEU A 530 -7.03 2.35 5.07
N SER A 531 -5.93 1.99 4.43
CA SER A 531 -5.74 0.64 3.87
C SER A 531 -5.60 -0.43 4.95
N ARG A 532 -5.19 0.00 6.15
CA ARG A 532 -5.24 -0.81 7.37
C ARG A 532 -6.53 -0.51 8.12
N ALA A 533 -7.61 -1.18 7.72
CA ALA A 533 -8.92 -0.94 8.34
C ALA A 533 -9.07 -1.50 9.76
N GLU A 534 -8.18 -2.38 10.20
CA GLU A 534 -8.30 -3.13 11.48
C GLU A 534 -6.92 -3.37 12.13
N ASN A 535 -6.91 -3.38 13.48
CA ASN A 535 -5.79 -3.82 14.31
C ASN A 535 -4.45 -3.13 14.00
N PHE A 536 -4.39 -1.83 14.19
CA PHE A 536 -3.15 -1.07 14.02
C PHE A 536 -3.01 0.05 15.05
N ASP A 537 -1.78 0.49 15.26
CA ASP A 537 -1.46 1.60 16.16
C ASP A 537 -1.25 2.90 15.39
N VAL A 538 -1.81 3.97 15.91
CA VAL A 538 -1.48 5.34 15.54
C VAL A 538 -0.54 5.90 16.59
N VAL A 539 0.65 6.26 16.18
CA VAL A 539 1.73 6.71 17.08
C VAL A 539 1.98 8.19 16.88
N PHE A 540 1.87 8.98 17.93
CA PHE A 540 2.31 10.36 17.96
C PHE A 540 3.69 10.42 18.60
N ASP A 541 4.69 10.89 17.87
CA ASP A 541 6.02 11.14 18.39
C ASP A 541 6.02 12.44 19.21
N LEU A 542 5.98 12.33 20.51
CA LEU A 542 5.97 13.46 21.43
C LEU A 542 7.35 14.13 21.57
N SER A 543 8.42 13.47 21.12
CA SER A 543 9.79 14.02 21.21
C SER A 543 9.96 15.29 20.37
N THR A 544 9.13 15.44 19.34
CA THR A 544 9.12 16.63 18.46
C THR A 544 8.18 17.73 18.95
N ALA A 545 7.31 17.43 19.90
CA ALA A 545 6.41 18.40 20.51
C ALA A 545 7.13 19.15 21.64
N THR A 546 6.90 20.46 21.77
CA THR A 546 7.44 21.26 22.87
C THR A 546 6.62 21.01 24.11
N LEU A 547 6.73 19.83 24.68
CA LEU A 547 6.06 19.43 25.91
C LEU A 547 6.92 19.81 27.11
N THR A 548 6.29 20.42 28.12
CA THR A 548 6.89 20.76 29.38
C THR A 548 6.07 20.17 30.50
N ASP A 549 6.65 20.05 31.70
CA ASP A 549 5.92 19.58 32.87
C ASP A 549 4.58 20.31 33.01
N GLY A 550 3.50 19.56 33.18
CA GLY A 550 2.15 20.11 33.32
C GLY A 550 1.41 20.38 32.00
N CYS A 551 1.95 19.99 30.87
CA CYS A 551 1.19 20.00 29.61
C CYS A 551 -0.01 19.08 29.68
N ILE A 552 -1.08 19.48 29.04
CA ILE A 552 -2.34 18.74 28.97
C ILE A 552 -2.62 18.43 27.52
N GLY A 553 -2.68 17.15 27.19
CA GLY A 553 -2.94 16.68 25.83
C GLY A 553 -4.43 16.52 25.53
N LEU A 554 -4.81 16.91 24.34
CA LEU A 554 -6.13 16.68 23.76
C LEU A 554 -5.95 16.10 22.35
N LEU A 555 -6.50 14.91 22.12
CA LEU A 555 -6.44 14.29 20.81
C LEU A 555 -7.63 14.71 19.94
N SER A 556 -7.36 15.03 18.70
CA SER A 556 -8.37 15.26 17.66
C SER A 556 -7.99 14.55 16.37
N LEU A 557 -8.97 14.01 15.68
CA LEU A 557 -8.82 13.47 14.33
C LEU A 557 -9.48 14.41 13.32
N THR A 558 -8.79 14.71 12.24
CA THR A 558 -9.32 15.47 11.12
C THR A 558 -9.35 14.61 9.86
N CYS A 559 -10.39 14.72 9.07
CA CYS A 559 -10.51 14.03 7.78
C CYS A 559 -10.39 15.01 6.62
N ASP A 560 -9.71 14.57 5.57
CA ASP A 560 -9.45 15.41 4.39
C ASP A 560 -10.67 15.53 3.45
N ASN A 561 -11.70 14.71 3.64
CA ASN A 561 -12.87 14.68 2.78
C ASN A 561 -14.15 15.06 3.54
N THR A 562 -14.85 16.08 3.05
CA THR A 562 -16.05 16.63 3.68
C THR A 562 -17.34 15.88 3.37
N GLN A 563 -17.31 14.76 2.68
CA GLN A 563 -18.52 14.02 2.26
C GLN A 563 -18.60 12.58 2.80
N SER A 564 -17.72 12.20 3.68
CA SER A 564 -17.64 10.84 4.18
C SER A 564 -17.96 10.75 5.67
N HIS A 565 -18.58 9.66 6.07
CA HIS A 565 -18.78 9.31 7.46
C HIS A 565 -17.70 8.31 7.89
N LEU A 566 -17.02 8.64 8.99
CA LEU A 566 -15.93 7.84 9.56
C LEU A 566 -16.34 7.31 10.93
N THR A 567 -16.25 6.00 11.12
CA THR A 567 -16.42 5.37 12.44
C THR A 567 -15.11 4.70 12.82
N ILE A 568 -14.54 5.05 13.96
CA ILE A 568 -13.35 4.44 14.53
C ILE A 568 -13.66 3.75 15.84
N ASN A 569 -13.37 2.45 15.92
CA ASN A 569 -13.35 1.71 17.17
C ASN A 569 -11.93 1.76 17.74
N PHE A 570 -11.80 2.42 18.88
CA PHE A 570 -10.54 2.51 19.59
C PHE A 570 -10.34 1.31 20.52
N GLY A 571 -9.12 0.82 20.59
CA GLY A 571 -8.62 -0.03 21.64
C GLY A 571 -7.97 0.77 22.77
N ASP A 572 -6.86 0.26 23.27
CA ASP A 572 -6.11 0.92 24.32
C ASP A 572 -5.44 2.22 23.81
N VAL A 573 -5.40 3.21 24.68
CA VAL A 573 -4.65 4.45 24.49
C VAL A 573 -3.64 4.56 25.62
N TYR A 574 -2.37 4.73 25.28
CA TYR A 574 -1.31 4.69 26.27
C TYR A 574 -0.11 5.56 25.88
N LEU A 575 0.68 5.93 26.89
CA LEU A 575 1.96 6.57 26.73
C LEU A 575 3.08 5.53 26.78
N THR A 576 4.13 5.73 26.02
CA THR A 576 5.29 4.85 25.92
C THR A 576 6.55 5.65 25.59
N ASN A 577 7.71 5.05 25.84
CA ASN A 577 9.01 5.65 25.49
C ASN A 577 9.47 5.31 24.08
N GLY A 578 8.63 4.68 23.28
CA GLY A 578 8.96 4.25 21.93
C GLY A 578 9.63 2.88 21.85
N ASN A 579 9.97 2.28 22.98
CA ASN A 579 10.49 0.93 23.09
C ASN A 579 9.39 -0.02 23.58
N ALA A 580 8.18 0.14 23.04
CA ALA A 580 7.04 -0.68 23.41
C ALA A 580 7.35 -2.14 23.15
N LEU A 581 7.53 -2.90 24.22
CA LEU A 581 7.75 -4.33 24.18
C LEU A 581 6.43 -5.03 24.48
N TYR A 582 6.18 -6.11 23.79
CA TYR A 582 5.00 -6.90 24.06
C TYR A 582 5.30 -8.40 24.06
N ALA A 583 4.42 -9.13 24.74
CA ALA A 583 4.37 -10.59 24.68
C ALA A 583 3.14 -11.04 23.92
N GLY A 584 3.31 -12.05 23.11
CA GLY A 584 2.21 -12.77 22.47
C GLY A 584 1.76 -13.94 23.34
N THR A 585 0.46 -14.19 23.40
CA THR A 585 -0.11 -15.46 23.91
C THR A 585 -0.85 -16.12 22.77
N LEU A 586 -0.48 -17.34 22.45
CA LEU A 586 -1.07 -18.16 21.40
C LEU A 586 -1.72 -19.41 21.97
N SER A 587 -2.84 -19.81 21.40
CA SER A 587 -3.53 -21.05 21.77
C SER A 587 -4.16 -21.69 20.53
N GLY A 588 -4.33 -23.01 20.50
CA GLY A 588 -4.92 -23.75 19.40
C GLY A 588 -3.97 -24.74 18.78
N GLU A 589 -4.26 -25.19 17.57
CA GLU A 589 -3.48 -26.20 16.87
C GLU A 589 -2.54 -25.58 15.84
N TYR A 590 -1.27 -25.94 15.93
CA TYR A 590 -0.27 -25.58 14.93
C TYR A 590 -0.23 -26.64 13.84
N VAL A 591 -0.35 -26.22 12.57
CA VAL A 591 -0.34 -27.12 11.40
C VAL A 591 0.75 -26.77 10.38
N GLY A 592 1.71 -25.96 10.74
CA GLY A 592 2.90 -25.66 9.95
C GLY A 592 2.97 -24.25 9.41
N ASP A 593 2.01 -23.80 8.63
CA ASP A 593 1.97 -22.44 8.10
C ASP A 593 1.00 -21.60 8.93
N ASP A 594 1.53 -20.61 9.60
CA ASP A 594 0.77 -19.81 10.55
C ASP A 594 1.11 -18.32 10.46
N SER A 595 0.13 -17.53 10.06
CA SER A 595 0.28 -16.08 9.97
C SER A 595 0.48 -15.40 11.32
N TYR A 596 -0.07 -15.92 12.42
CA TYR A 596 0.12 -15.35 13.75
C TYR A 596 1.56 -15.50 14.23
N VAL A 597 2.13 -16.68 14.08
CA VAL A 597 3.55 -16.91 14.44
C VAL A 597 4.45 -15.98 13.61
N LEU A 598 4.15 -15.85 12.33
CA LEU A 598 4.90 -14.95 11.44
C LEU A 598 4.75 -13.48 11.84
N GLU A 599 3.58 -13.04 12.28
CA GLU A 599 3.35 -11.70 12.78
C GLU A 599 4.23 -11.43 13.99
N TYR A 600 4.18 -12.27 15.01
CA TYR A 600 5.03 -12.15 16.20
C TYR A 600 6.52 -12.32 15.90
N SER A 601 6.89 -13.17 14.97
CA SER A 601 8.28 -13.39 14.60
C SER A 601 8.90 -12.21 13.87
N SER A 602 8.10 -11.43 13.14
CA SER A 602 8.58 -10.28 12.36
C SER A 602 8.65 -8.99 13.17
N ASP A 603 7.95 -8.91 14.31
CA ASP A 603 7.93 -7.70 15.13
C ASP A 603 9.09 -7.71 16.16
N PRO A 604 10.07 -6.81 16.02
CA PRO A 604 11.20 -6.75 16.94
C PRO A 604 10.80 -6.35 18.38
N ALA A 605 9.62 -5.74 18.58
CA ALA A 605 9.10 -5.42 19.90
C ALA A 605 8.52 -6.63 20.61
N CYS A 606 8.21 -7.73 19.93
CA CYS A 606 7.75 -8.96 20.56
C CYS A 606 8.94 -9.70 21.21
N THR A 607 8.98 -9.74 22.54
CA THR A 607 10.10 -10.28 23.30
C THR A 607 9.86 -11.69 23.86
N SER A 608 8.59 -12.06 24.02
CA SER A 608 8.21 -13.36 24.58
C SER A 608 6.90 -13.84 23.96
N ILE A 609 6.79 -15.14 23.77
CA ILE A 609 5.57 -15.76 23.25
C ILE A 609 5.19 -16.94 24.16
N ASP A 610 4.00 -16.84 24.75
CA ASP A 610 3.39 -17.95 25.48
C ASP A 610 2.62 -18.86 24.50
N MET A 611 3.15 -20.05 24.30
CA MET A 611 2.58 -21.12 23.47
C MET A 611 2.23 -22.35 24.30
N THR A 612 2.07 -22.22 25.61
CA THR A 612 1.76 -23.34 26.50
C THR A 612 0.45 -24.04 26.17
N ALA A 613 -0.49 -23.29 25.57
CA ALA A 613 -1.78 -23.78 25.09
C ALA A 613 -1.80 -24.15 23.59
N VAL A 614 -0.64 -24.17 22.93
CA VAL A 614 -0.53 -24.57 21.51
C VAL A 614 -0.21 -26.05 21.43
N THR A 615 -0.98 -26.77 20.60
CA THR A 615 -0.77 -28.20 20.32
C THR A 615 -0.04 -28.40 18.99
N ASN A 616 0.57 -29.58 18.80
CA ASN A 616 1.23 -30.00 17.55
C ASN A 616 2.41 -29.10 17.10
N LEU A 617 3.11 -28.48 18.04
CA LEU A 617 4.32 -27.73 17.70
C LEU A 617 5.39 -28.66 17.09
N PRO A 618 6.16 -28.16 16.09
CA PRO A 618 7.25 -28.91 15.49
C PRO A 618 8.44 -29.03 16.45
N VAL A 619 9.44 -29.85 16.09
CA VAL A 619 10.67 -29.98 16.87
C VAL A 619 11.54 -28.73 16.89
N SER A 620 11.36 -27.83 15.91
CA SER A 620 12.08 -26.54 15.83
C SER A 620 11.22 -25.49 15.18
N LEU A 621 11.46 -24.23 15.55
CA LEU A 621 10.85 -23.03 14.95
C LEU A 621 11.97 -22.19 14.35
N PRO A 622 12.12 -22.14 13.02
CA PRO A 622 13.22 -21.43 12.36
C PRO A 622 13.30 -19.94 12.72
N TRP A 623 12.16 -19.31 12.92
CA TRP A 623 12.07 -17.87 13.27
C TRP A 623 12.57 -17.56 14.71
N LEU A 624 12.74 -18.56 15.56
CA LEU A 624 13.31 -18.39 16.89
C LEU A 624 14.83 -18.29 16.85
N GLN A 625 15.45 -18.74 15.78
CA GLN A 625 16.90 -18.61 15.59
C GLN A 625 17.28 -17.14 15.37
N ASN A 626 18.45 -16.76 15.87
CA ASN A 626 18.96 -15.39 15.79
C ASN A 626 17.95 -14.32 16.32
N SER A 627 17.32 -14.64 17.42
CA SER A 627 16.33 -13.79 18.08
C SER A 627 16.51 -13.85 19.59
N ASN A 628 16.40 -12.70 20.25
CA ASN A 628 16.37 -12.61 21.73
C ASN A 628 15.00 -12.97 22.32
N ARG A 629 14.10 -13.51 21.52
CA ARG A 629 12.77 -13.93 22.00
C ARG A 629 12.85 -15.21 22.81
N VAL A 630 11.92 -15.35 23.73
CA VAL A 630 11.70 -16.55 24.53
C VAL A 630 10.33 -17.12 24.22
N VAL A 631 10.25 -18.44 24.04
CA VAL A 631 9.00 -19.17 23.82
C VAL A 631 8.74 -20.08 25.01
N TYR A 632 7.58 -19.92 25.62
CA TYR A 632 7.09 -20.77 26.70
C TYR A 632 6.17 -21.83 26.10
N VAL A 633 6.43 -23.09 26.40
CA VAL A 633 5.65 -24.20 25.83
C VAL A 633 5.28 -25.21 26.90
N SER A 634 4.27 -26.05 26.59
CA SER A 634 3.90 -27.18 27.47
C SER A 634 5.10 -28.12 27.73
N PRO A 635 5.23 -28.68 28.93
CA PRO A 635 6.30 -29.64 29.27
C PRO A 635 6.39 -30.81 28.30
N ASP A 636 5.26 -31.30 27.81
CA ASP A 636 5.17 -32.43 26.86
C ASP A 636 5.47 -32.04 25.40
N CYS A 637 5.74 -30.80 25.13
CA CYS A 637 5.98 -30.31 23.79
C CYS A 637 7.31 -30.85 23.22
N VAL A 638 7.30 -31.24 21.94
CA VAL A 638 8.48 -31.75 21.23
C VAL A 638 9.44 -30.65 20.79
N LEU A 639 9.00 -29.40 20.78
CA LEU A 639 9.82 -28.24 20.40
C LEU A 639 11.09 -28.18 21.26
N ASN A 640 12.26 -28.10 20.62
CA ASN A 640 13.56 -28.02 21.25
C ASN A 640 14.36 -26.87 20.60
N GLY A 641 15.42 -26.45 21.24
CA GLY A 641 16.31 -25.42 20.74
C GLY A 641 16.63 -24.37 21.79
N SER A 642 17.39 -23.36 21.40
CA SER A 642 17.67 -22.23 22.25
C SER A 642 16.41 -21.40 22.49
N ASN A 643 16.35 -20.74 23.65
CA ASN A 643 15.29 -19.83 24.04
C ASN A 643 13.89 -20.45 24.17
N VAL A 644 13.82 -21.77 24.40
CA VAL A 644 12.59 -22.51 24.68
C VAL A 644 12.49 -22.83 26.15
N VAL A 645 11.43 -22.38 26.81
CA VAL A 645 11.16 -22.60 28.24
C VAL A 645 10.10 -23.70 28.40
N LYS A 646 10.46 -24.74 29.09
CA LYS A 646 9.57 -25.86 29.47
C LYS A 646 9.56 -26.02 30.97
N ASP A 647 8.38 -25.98 31.57
CA ASP A 647 8.24 -26.14 33.04
C ASP A 647 9.19 -25.22 33.85
N GLY A 648 9.31 -23.97 33.38
CA GLY A 648 10.17 -22.97 34.02
C GLY A 648 11.68 -23.19 33.80
N VAL A 649 12.09 -24.09 32.91
CA VAL A 649 13.50 -24.34 32.59
C VAL A 649 13.77 -24.12 31.11
N CYS A 650 14.83 -23.37 30.82
CA CYS A 650 15.41 -23.22 29.49
C CYS A 650 16.75 -23.96 29.46
N ALA A 651 16.89 -24.96 28.58
CA ALA A 651 18.12 -25.74 28.48
C ALA A 651 19.29 -24.86 27.99
N SER A 652 19.05 -24.00 27.01
CA SER A 652 20.04 -23.11 26.43
C SER A 652 19.43 -21.75 26.13
N LEU A 653 19.83 -20.73 26.86
CA LEU A 653 19.48 -19.34 26.57
C LEU A 653 20.61 -18.71 25.76
N VAL A 654 20.30 -18.29 24.53
CA VAL A 654 21.26 -17.62 23.64
C VAL A 654 20.76 -16.23 23.30
N LEU A 655 21.53 -15.23 23.70
CA LEU A 655 21.21 -13.84 23.50
C LEU A 655 22.34 -13.14 22.75
N ASN A 656 21.99 -12.18 21.91
CA ASN A 656 22.95 -11.37 21.17
C ASN A 656 22.46 -9.92 21.13
N GLU A 657 23.37 -8.99 21.30
CA GLU A 657 23.09 -7.56 21.27
C GLU A 657 22.36 -7.12 19.99
N ASP A 658 22.76 -7.67 18.85
CA ASP A 658 22.19 -7.32 17.54
C ASP A 658 20.79 -7.91 17.29
N TRP A 659 20.28 -8.83 18.14
CA TRP A 659 19.03 -9.54 17.92
C TRP A 659 17.79 -8.88 18.55
N GLY A 660 17.93 -7.69 19.08
CA GLY A 660 16.86 -6.94 19.70
C GLY A 660 16.77 -7.12 21.22
N VAL A 661 15.67 -6.68 21.78
CA VAL A 661 15.47 -6.62 23.23
C VAL A 661 15.04 -7.96 23.77
N PHE A 662 15.52 -8.28 24.98
CA PHE A 662 15.09 -9.46 25.74
C PHE A 662 14.25 -9.04 26.93
N ARG A 663 13.05 -9.62 27.06
CA ARG A 663 12.20 -9.49 28.25
C ARG A 663 11.32 -10.72 28.41
N PRO A 664 11.58 -11.58 29.40
CA PRO A 664 10.78 -12.75 29.66
C PRO A 664 9.41 -12.37 30.28
N ILE A 665 8.36 -13.13 29.95
CA ILE A 665 7.03 -12.96 30.58
C ILE A 665 7.09 -13.29 32.06
N THR A 666 7.78 -14.40 32.40
CA THR A 666 8.00 -14.86 33.76
C THR A 666 9.45 -15.27 33.92
N ALA A 667 9.96 -15.20 35.13
CA ALA A 667 11.28 -15.73 35.46
C ALA A 667 11.34 -17.25 35.22
N PHE A 668 12.51 -17.72 34.79
CA PHE A 668 12.80 -19.13 34.56
C PHE A 668 14.26 -19.45 34.91
N THR A 669 14.62 -20.71 34.92
CA THR A 669 16.01 -21.13 35.14
C THR A 669 16.65 -21.54 33.81
N ALA A 670 17.79 -20.94 33.46
CA ALA A 670 18.61 -21.37 32.33
C ALA A 670 19.68 -22.38 32.83
N THR A 671 19.74 -23.54 32.17
CA THR A 671 20.81 -24.51 32.44
C THR A 671 22.14 -23.98 31.94
N GLU A 672 22.11 -23.39 30.73
CA GLU A 672 23.21 -22.65 30.13
C GLU A 672 22.65 -21.34 29.58
N ALA A 673 23.40 -20.27 29.75
CA ALA A 673 23.06 -18.97 29.20
C ALA A 673 24.30 -18.33 28.57
N SER A 674 24.08 -17.65 27.44
CA SER A 674 25.13 -16.87 26.78
C SER A 674 24.58 -15.54 26.27
N TYR A 675 25.45 -14.53 26.30
CA TYR A 675 25.19 -13.22 25.73
C TYR A 675 26.41 -12.75 24.95
N THR A 676 26.21 -12.39 23.68
CA THR A 676 27.28 -11.90 22.81
C THR A 676 27.06 -10.43 22.46
N CYS A 677 28.13 -9.64 22.57
CA CYS A 677 28.15 -8.21 22.20
C CYS A 677 29.44 -7.85 21.50
N LYS A 678 29.46 -6.70 20.81
CA LYS A 678 30.65 -6.11 20.21
C LYS A 678 31.12 -4.92 21.03
N VAL A 679 32.40 -4.95 21.45
CA VAL A 679 32.99 -3.93 22.30
C VAL A 679 34.14 -3.25 21.56
N ASP A 680 34.13 -1.91 21.56
CA ASP A 680 35.22 -1.08 21.08
C ASP A 680 35.67 -0.11 22.21
N GLY A 681 36.51 -0.61 23.08
CA GLY A 681 36.96 0.09 24.25
C GLY A 681 36.03 -0.11 25.46
N GLN A 682 35.06 0.74 25.66
CA GLN A 682 34.14 0.68 26.82
C GLN A 682 32.69 0.45 26.34
N HIS A 683 31.97 -0.42 27.03
CA HIS A 683 30.60 -0.75 26.74
C HIS A 683 29.81 -1.03 28.03
N ILE A 684 28.49 -0.75 28.03
CA ILE A 684 27.62 -1.02 29.17
C ILE A 684 26.69 -2.17 28.82
N ILE A 685 26.73 -3.19 29.68
CA ILE A 685 25.83 -4.33 29.56
C ILE A 685 24.95 -4.44 30.83
N GLN A 686 23.80 -5.08 30.65
CA GLN A 686 22.96 -5.54 31.77
C GLN A 686 22.44 -6.92 31.38
N LEU A 687 22.86 -7.93 32.11
CA LEU A 687 22.52 -9.32 31.82
C LEU A 687 21.35 -9.79 32.69
N PRO A 688 20.39 -10.57 32.13
CA PRO A 688 19.27 -11.12 32.91
C PRO A 688 19.65 -12.38 33.69
N PHE A 689 20.91 -12.78 33.66
CA PHE A 689 21.50 -13.92 34.39
C PHE A 689 22.87 -13.60 34.94
N LEU A 690 23.27 -14.34 35.94
CA LEU A 690 24.64 -14.23 36.51
C LEU A 690 25.65 -14.79 35.51
N ALA A 691 26.69 -14.03 35.17
CA ALA A 691 27.65 -14.43 34.18
C ALA A 691 29.11 -14.30 34.65
N SER A 692 29.97 -15.22 34.20
CA SER A 692 31.41 -15.09 34.34
C SER A 692 31.98 -14.02 33.42
N ILE A 693 33.03 -13.34 33.85
CA ILE A 693 33.76 -12.37 33.04
C ILE A 693 34.74 -13.14 32.14
N PRO A 694 34.63 -12.98 30.80
CA PRO A 694 35.55 -13.66 29.86
C PRO A 694 36.99 -13.17 30.00
N GLU A 695 37.93 -14.01 29.59
CA GLU A 695 39.36 -13.63 29.54
C GLU A 695 39.58 -12.40 28.66
N GLY A 696 40.35 -11.43 29.12
CA GLY A 696 40.63 -10.19 28.40
C GLY A 696 39.56 -9.08 28.59
N VAL A 697 38.51 -9.33 29.37
CA VAL A 697 37.44 -8.36 29.68
C VAL A 697 37.65 -7.86 31.12
N VAL A 698 37.53 -6.58 31.32
CA VAL A 698 37.48 -6.00 32.67
C VAL A 698 36.08 -5.45 32.88
N ALA A 699 35.45 -5.72 34.01
CA ALA A 699 34.08 -5.30 34.31
C ALA A 699 34.05 -4.49 35.60
N TYR A 700 33.24 -3.45 35.61
CA TYR A 700 33.10 -2.53 36.74
C TYR A 700 31.63 -2.30 37.07
N ALA A 701 31.31 -2.33 38.36
CA ALA A 701 30.09 -1.71 38.84
C ALA A 701 30.39 -0.25 39.24
N LEU A 702 29.36 0.58 39.25
CA LEU A 702 29.46 1.91 39.85
C LEU A 702 29.09 1.84 41.32
N GLY A 703 30.03 2.20 42.21
CA GLY A 703 29.77 2.34 43.63
C GLY A 703 28.83 3.52 43.95
N ASP A 704 28.41 3.61 45.21
CA ASP A 704 27.53 4.69 45.67
C ASP A 704 28.13 6.09 45.50
N ASP A 705 29.44 6.18 45.44
CA ASP A 705 30.22 7.40 45.21
C ASP A 705 30.51 7.60 43.68
N MET A 706 29.90 6.80 42.82
CA MET A 706 30.09 6.83 41.35
C MET A 706 31.51 6.42 40.90
N GLN A 707 32.33 5.84 41.78
CA GLN A 707 33.62 5.30 41.37
C GLN A 707 33.49 3.87 40.87
N PRO A 708 34.26 3.49 39.85
CA PRO A 708 34.25 2.14 39.30
C PRO A 708 34.84 1.15 40.30
N VAL A 709 34.10 0.10 40.59
CA VAL A 709 34.55 -1.01 41.47
C VAL A 709 34.69 -2.24 40.56
N ALA A 710 35.88 -2.80 40.48
CA ALA A 710 36.13 -3.99 39.66
C ALA A 710 35.30 -5.19 40.17
N LEU A 711 34.73 -5.92 39.22
CA LEU A 711 33.93 -7.08 39.48
C LEU A 711 34.66 -8.37 39.15
N THR A 712 34.29 -9.48 39.79
CA THR A 712 34.75 -10.83 39.49
C THR A 712 33.71 -11.64 38.67
N GLU A 713 32.49 -11.17 38.62
CA GLU A 713 31.37 -11.71 37.87
C GLU A 713 30.42 -10.59 37.49
N VAL A 714 29.56 -10.80 36.44
CA VAL A 714 28.52 -9.84 36.01
C VAL A 714 27.26 -10.18 36.77
N PRO A 715 26.81 -9.31 37.71
CA PRO A 715 25.61 -9.59 38.49
C PRO A 715 24.34 -9.46 37.68
N VAL A 716 23.29 -10.22 38.10
CA VAL A 716 21.98 -10.24 37.43
C VAL A 716 21.33 -8.87 37.49
N ASN A 717 20.79 -8.43 36.34
CA ASN A 717 19.97 -7.20 36.21
C ASN A 717 20.64 -5.90 36.70
N GLN A 718 21.95 -5.86 36.77
CA GLN A 718 22.70 -4.66 37.15
C GLN A 718 23.47 -4.10 35.93
N PRO A 719 23.45 -2.79 35.69
CA PRO A 719 24.29 -2.19 34.67
C PRO A 719 25.76 -2.33 35.05
N VAL A 720 26.55 -2.87 34.16
CA VAL A 720 28.00 -3.09 34.33
C VAL A 720 28.74 -2.42 33.17
N LEU A 721 29.78 -1.63 33.50
CA LEU A 721 30.70 -1.12 32.49
C LEU A 721 31.76 -2.18 32.22
N ILE A 722 31.92 -2.56 30.96
CA ILE A 722 32.97 -3.47 30.51
C ILE A 722 33.98 -2.76 29.61
N GLU A 723 35.23 -3.19 29.70
CA GLU A 723 36.32 -2.75 28.84
C GLU A 723 36.84 -3.98 28.08
N ALA A 724 36.79 -3.95 26.77
CA ALA A 724 37.24 -5.00 25.90
C ALA A 724 37.42 -4.52 24.44
N GLN A 725 37.90 -5.39 23.57
CA GLN A 725 38.04 -5.12 22.14
C GLN A 725 37.57 -6.33 21.33
N GLY A 726 36.65 -6.10 20.39
CA GLY A 726 36.09 -7.11 19.51
C GLY A 726 34.81 -7.75 20.02
N GLU A 727 34.50 -8.92 19.53
CA GLU A 727 33.32 -9.69 19.93
C GLU A 727 33.60 -10.41 21.25
N VAL A 728 32.68 -10.24 22.21
CA VAL A 728 32.76 -10.80 23.56
C VAL A 728 31.52 -11.63 23.84
N THR A 729 31.69 -12.83 24.36
CA THR A 729 30.58 -13.69 24.81
C THR A 729 30.68 -13.97 26.30
N PHE A 730 29.66 -13.60 27.03
CA PHE A 730 29.47 -13.89 28.45
C PHE A 730 28.72 -15.21 28.61
N HIS A 731 29.16 -16.07 29.52
CA HIS A 731 28.52 -17.34 29.83
C HIS A 731 28.06 -17.38 31.29
N GLY A 732 26.89 -18.00 31.50
CA GLY A 732 26.32 -18.13 32.82
C GLY A 732 25.25 -19.20 32.91
N SER A 733 24.55 -19.23 34.03
CA SER A 733 23.42 -20.15 34.29
C SER A 733 22.59 -19.64 35.47
N GLY A 734 21.49 -20.32 35.77
CA GLY A 734 20.68 -20.02 36.95
C GLY A 734 19.41 -19.23 36.62
N GLU A 735 18.92 -18.50 37.62
CA GLU A 735 17.69 -17.73 37.44
C GLU A 735 17.86 -16.62 36.41
N VAL A 736 16.93 -16.61 35.46
CA VAL A 736 16.77 -15.57 34.46
C VAL A 736 15.52 -14.78 34.78
N SER A 737 15.69 -13.52 35.07
CA SER A 737 14.59 -12.64 35.39
C SER A 737 14.83 -11.28 34.74
N PHE A 738 13.79 -10.51 34.62
CA PHE A 738 13.88 -9.12 34.21
C PHE A 738 13.43 -8.22 35.36
N VAL A 739 14.28 -7.31 35.72
CA VAL A 739 13.94 -6.23 36.66
C VAL A 739 14.04 -4.95 35.86
N ALA A 740 12.92 -4.21 35.77
CA ALA A 740 12.93 -2.87 35.22
C ALA A 740 14.00 -2.04 35.92
N CYS A 741 14.87 -1.40 35.12
CA CYS A 741 15.82 -0.47 35.70
C CYS A 741 15.02 0.65 36.41
N PRO A 742 15.35 0.98 37.63
CA PRO A 742 14.65 2.05 38.36
C PRO A 742 14.81 3.44 37.71
N LEU A 743 15.54 3.55 36.63
CA LEU A 743 15.76 4.79 35.86
C LEU A 743 14.62 5.14 34.89
N SER A 744 13.89 4.17 34.45
CA SER A 744 12.66 4.29 33.70
C SER A 744 11.97 2.94 33.78
N ASP A 745 10.65 2.90 33.64
CA ASP A 745 9.94 1.65 33.42
C ASP A 745 10.37 1.03 32.07
N ASP A 746 11.41 1.59 31.46
CA ASP A 746 11.96 1.13 30.20
C ASP A 746 12.75 -0.14 30.41
N VAL A 747 12.48 -1.09 29.56
CA VAL A 747 13.37 -2.18 29.28
C VAL A 747 14.64 -1.58 28.74
N LEU A 748 15.70 -1.63 29.53
CA LEU A 748 17.00 -1.43 28.92
C LEU A 748 17.13 -2.53 27.84
N PRO A 749 17.28 -2.16 26.56
CA PRO A 749 17.72 -3.14 25.60
C PRO A 749 18.96 -3.78 26.21
N ILE A 750 19.12 -5.09 26.05
CA ILE A 750 20.40 -5.72 26.33
C ILE A 750 21.38 -4.96 25.44
N ALA A 751 22.02 -3.99 26.02
CA ALA A 751 22.96 -3.04 25.45
C ALA A 751 22.65 -2.54 24.04
N THR A 752 22.18 -1.29 23.92
CA THR A 752 22.42 -0.53 22.71
C THR A 752 23.90 -0.15 22.66
N PRO A 753 24.63 -0.33 21.56
CA PRO A 753 26.00 0.11 21.46
C PRO A 753 26.02 1.62 21.60
N THR A 754 26.44 2.08 22.75
CA THR A 754 26.79 3.47 22.95
C THR A 754 28.31 3.54 23.00
N SER A 755 28.94 3.87 21.88
CA SER A 755 30.31 4.36 21.94
C SER A 755 30.32 5.52 22.93
N ILE A 756 31.05 5.37 24.03
CA ILE A 756 31.29 6.48 24.93
C ILE A 756 32.26 7.41 24.19
N ALA A 757 31.70 8.28 23.37
CA ALA A 757 32.46 9.36 22.79
C ALA A 757 32.79 10.31 23.92
N SER A 758 34.07 10.65 24.11
CA SER A 758 34.50 11.71 25.00
C SER A 758 33.86 13.02 24.53
N ILE A 759 32.85 13.47 25.23
CA ILE A 759 32.18 14.75 24.94
C ILE A 759 33.10 15.86 25.42
N GLN A 760 33.67 16.59 24.48
CA GLN A 760 34.11 17.93 24.75
C GLN A 760 32.90 18.77 25.15
N GLN A 761 32.95 19.39 26.32
CA GLN A 761 31.89 20.22 26.84
C GLN A 761 31.49 21.31 25.81
N ASN A 762 30.38 21.13 25.15
CA ASN A 762 29.61 22.23 24.59
C ASN A 762 28.52 22.58 25.60
N ALA A 763 28.77 23.64 26.36
CA ALA A 763 27.89 24.18 27.38
C ALA A 763 26.66 24.87 26.74
N ALA A 764 25.67 24.15 26.30
CA ALA A 764 24.35 24.74 25.96
C ALA A 764 23.21 23.78 25.72
N THR A 765 23.13 22.61 26.32
CA THR A 765 21.89 21.80 26.29
C THR A 765 21.32 21.68 27.70
N LYS A 766 20.17 22.30 27.92
CA LYS A 766 19.36 22.15 29.14
C LYS A 766 18.68 20.76 29.13
N GLY A 767 19.46 19.69 29.33
CA GLY A 767 18.92 18.36 29.56
C GLY A 767 18.90 17.99 31.03
N ARG A 768 18.02 17.08 31.42
CA ARG A 768 18.00 16.54 32.79
C ARG A 768 19.00 15.39 32.83
N TYR A 769 19.77 15.34 33.94
CA TYR A 769 20.77 14.31 34.20
C TYR A 769 20.29 13.37 35.29
N TYR A 770 20.45 12.07 35.07
CA TYR A 770 20.09 11.03 36.02
C TYR A 770 21.30 10.11 36.24
N ASN A 771 21.48 9.62 37.49
CA ASN A 771 22.42 8.56 37.75
C ASN A 771 21.85 7.20 37.29
N LEU A 772 22.64 6.15 37.34
CA LEU A 772 22.23 4.80 36.96
C LEU A 772 21.12 4.19 37.82
N ARG A 773 20.77 4.85 38.96
CA ARG A 773 19.67 4.47 39.86
C ARG A 773 18.39 5.29 39.60
N GLY A 774 18.35 6.09 38.53
CA GLY A 774 17.21 6.93 38.16
C GLY A 774 17.00 8.17 39.01
N MET A 775 17.91 8.49 39.87
CA MET A 775 17.82 9.72 40.63
C MET A 775 18.34 10.90 39.81
N ARG A 776 17.59 11.96 39.75
CA ARG A 776 17.98 13.20 39.11
C ARG A 776 19.20 13.80 39.78
N VAL A 777 20.24 14.11 39.01
CA VAL A 777 21.46 14.77 39.49
C VAL A 777 21.53 16.19 38.94
N GLY A 778 21.85 17.17 39.78
CA GLY A 778 21.74 18.57 39.41
C GLY A 778 22.78 19.05 38.40
N ASN A 779 24.00 18.55 38.46
CA ASN A 779 25.07 18.75 37.47
C ASN A 779 25.94 17.49 37.47
N ALA A 780 26.22 16.99 36.30
CA ALA A 780 27.13 15.87 36.16
C ALA A 780 28.58 16.42 36.25
N THR A 781 29.25 16.11 37.33
CA THR A 781 30.65 16.49 37.48
C THR A 781 31.60 15.34 37.10
N HIS A 782 31.25 14.11 37.38
CA HIS A 782 32.07 12.91 37.05
C HIS A 782 31.17 11.66 37.09
N GLY A 783 31.52 10.64 36.32
CA GLY A 783 30.91 9.30 36.35
C GLY A 783 29.90 9.02 35.19
N LEU A 784 29.27 7.84 35.23
CA LEU A 784 28.28 7.42 34.22
C LEU A 784 26.91 7.99 34.55
N ILE A 785 26.35 8.72 33.60
CA ILE A 785 25.06 9.41 33.76
C ILE A 785 24.18 9.14 32.54
N ILE A 786 22.87 9.39 32.68
CA ILE A 786 21.93 9.43 31.59
C ILE A 786 21.51 10.87 31.33
N HIS A 787 21.61 11.28 30.09
CA HIS A 787 21.18 12.58 29.62
C HIS A 787 20.39 12.43 28.34
N ASN A 788 19.13 12.86 28.33
CA ASN A 788 18.20 12.72 27.19
C ASN A 788 18.11 11.28 26.63
N GLY A 789 18.03 10.29 27.54
CA GLY A 789 17.97 8.88 27.15
C GLY A 789 19.30 8.25 26.72
N HIS A 790 20.38 9.01 26.66
CA HIS A 790 21.71 8.51 26.29
C HIS A 790 22.63 8.41 27.53
N LYS A 791 23.37 7.32 27.61
CA LYS A 791 24.34 7.07 28.65
C LYS A 791 25.63 7.82 28.34
N LEU A 792 26.16 8.59 29.29
CA LEU A 792 27.34 9.41 29.13
C LEU A 792 28.31 9.14 30.26
N LEU A 793 29.60 8.95 29.97
CA LEU A 793 30.65 8.98 30.95
C LEU A 793 31.21 10.41 31.01
N VAL A 794 31.02 11.09 32.14
CA VAL A 794 31.59 12.40 32.38
C VAL A 794 32.91 12.18 33.14
N LYS A 795 34.03 12.50 32.49
CA LYS A 795 35.38 12.40 33.06
C LYS A 795 35.69 13.55 33.98
#